data_a8716214ae945cfba729ecdc2ecb5495
#
_entry.id   a8716214ae945cfba729ecdc2ecb5495
#
_cell.length_a   1.000
_cell.length_b   1.000
_cell.length_c   1.000
_cell.angle_alpha   90.00
_cell.angle_beta   90.00
_cell.angle_gamma   90.00
#
_symmetry.space_group_name_H-M   'P 1'
#
loop_
_entity.id
_entity.type
_entity.pdbx_description
1 polymer ?
#
loop_
_entity_poly.entity_id
_entity_poly.type
_entity_poly.pdbx_seq_one_letter_code
_entity_poly.pdbx_strand_id
1 'polypeptide(L)'
;MKQYIVTGMTCAACQAHVEKAVGELKDVDSVSVSLLTNSMRVEGNADPGEVIQAVEKAGYGAHVQGEEKHSSNDLEEALVDHETPKLKKRLLHSVIWLMILMYITMGHNMLSWPVPAFLNHNHLGLALTQMLICLVVMYINRAFFISGFKSLVHGSPNMDTLVALGSSVSFAWSLYVLYQLTCMITNGAANMDLMPLYHNELYFESAAMIPALITVGKTLESISKGKTTDALKSLMKLAPKKANIERNGEIVEVDIAEVQVGDIFVVKPAEAIPVDGIVLSGNSAVDESSLTGESIPVDKSEGDHVSAATMNQSGYFRAKATKDGKDTTFSEIIQMVSDASSTKAPIARIADKVSGIFVPCVIVISIVVMIGWLFAGRDLSYALERAISVLVISCPCALGLATPVAIMVGNGAGAKNGILFKTSEALENAGHIQIVALDKTGTITEGKPVVKDILPAKNEYYDELLKVACSLENKSEHPLAKAINMYGKEHAVQIEETTDFKALQGNGVQAMMHGKCIVGGSKKYMETKTSLKDVSSVYNQVTQEGKTPLFFMEDDVYLGMITVADPIKKDSREAIQQLENMGIEVVMITGDNEATANAIAHQAGVHKVYASVLPSQKEAVIQKLKKRGKVAMVGDGINDAPALVRADIGVAIGAGTDVAIDSADIVLMNSKLSDVVSMIRLSKGTLRNIHENLFWAFAYNALLIPMAAGLYPSIQMNPMWGAAAMSLSSFTVCMNALRFNMLNIHDSKKDRPIRHKAKQESEGEKEMKKTMKIEGMMCSHCEASVKKALEAIDGVESAEVSHEAGTAIVTMSKEVSNDVLKNAVEAKDYNVTGIE
;
A
#
# COMPACT_ATOMS: atom_id res chain seq x y z
N MET A 1 -12.40 -14.58 -5.57
CA MET A 1 -12.44 -13.16 -5.26
C MET A 1 -13.38 -12.44 -6.22
N LYS A 2 -14.38 -11.68 -5.73
CA LYS A 2 -15.37 -10.98 -6.57
C LYS A 2 -15.50 -9.54 -6.13
N GLN A 3 -15.71 -8.64 -7.07
CA GLN A 3 -15.95 -7.21 -6.80
C GLN A 3 -17.41 -6.84 -7.06
N TYR A 4 -17.94 -5.94 -6.24
CA TYR A 4 -19.33 -5.45 -6.31
C TYR A 4 -19.33 -3.92 -6.24
N ILE A 5 -20.26 -3.29 -6.92
CA ILE A 5 -20.57 -1.87 -6.73
C ILE A 5 -21.68 -1.78 -5.70
N VAL A 6 -21.48 -0.99 -4.65
CA VAL A 6 -22.46 -0.79 -3.56
C VAL A 6 -22.99 0.64 -3.59
N THR A 7 -24.30 0.78 -3.63
CA THR A 7 -24.97 2.08 -3.71
C THR A 7 -25.72 2.43 -2.42
N GLY A 8 -25.83 3.73 -2.11
CA GLY A 8 -26.58 4.21 -0.94
C GLY A 8 -25.74 4.37 0.34
N MET A 9 -24.44 4.09 0.30
CA MET A 9 -23.53 4.37 1.41
C MET A 9 -23.21 5.86 1.47
N THR A 10 -23.30 6.47 2.66
CA THR A 10 -23.08 7.91 2.85
C THR A 10 -22.00 8.21 3.90
N CYS A 11 -21.58 7.24 4.70
CA CYS A 11 -20.61 7.42 5.77
C CYS A 11 -19.93 6.11 6.18
N ALA A 12 -18.88 6.20 6.99
CA ALA A 12 -18.13 5.04 7.51
C ALA A 12 -19.01 4.04 8.30
N ALA A 13 -20.04 4.51 9.01
CA ALA A 13 -20.95 3.62 9.72
C ALA A 13 -21.78 2.76 8.74
N CYS A 14 -22.18 3.32 7.58
CA CYS A 14 -22.86 2.58 6.52
C CYS A 14 -21.94 1.47 5.96
N GLN A 15 -20.68 1.81 5.73
CA GLN A 15 -19.64 0.91 5.24
C GLN A 15 -19.44 -0.27 6.21
N ALA A 16 -19.25 0.01 7.51
CA ALA A 16 -19.10 -1.02 8.54
C ALA A 16 -20.34 -1.94 8.66
N HIS A 17 -21.52 -1.38 8.42
CA HIS A 17 -22.76 -2.16 8.44
C HIS A 17 -22.87 -3.13 7.26
N VAL A 18 -22.49 -2.69 6.05
CA VAL A 18 -22.42 -3.57 4.87
C VAL A 18 -21.39 -4.67 5.09
N GLU A 19 -20.19 -4.32 5.60
CA GLU A 19 -19.13 -5.31 5.88
C GLU A 19 -19.59 -6.37 6.88
N LYS A 20 -20.28 -5.95 7.93
CA LYS A 20 -20.82 -6.88 8.93
C LYS A 20 -21.86 -7.80 8.31
N ALA A 21 -22.81 -7.25 7.54
CA ALA A 21 -23.88 -8.04 6.95
C ALA A 21 -23.39 -9.09 5.95
N VAL A 22 -22.35 -8.76 5.16
CA VAL A 22 -21.75 -9.70 4.21
C VAL A 22 -20.78 -10.65 4.89
N GLY A 23 -20.01 -10.17 5.89
CA GLY A 23 -19.08 -10.99 6.65
C GLY A 23 -19.73 -12.06 7.56
N GLU A 24 -21.04 -11.97 7.81
CA GLU A 24 -21.83 -13.00 8.53
C GLU A 24 -22.24 -14.17 7.63
N LEU A 25 -22.00 -14.11 6.31
CA LEU A 25 -22.27 -15.21 5.37
C LEU A 25 -21.22 -16.32 5.54
N LYS A 26 -21.65 -17.59 5.47
CA LYS A 26 -20.80 -18.77 5.79
C LYS A 26 -19.62 -18.98 4.86
N ASP A 27 -19.74 -18.57 3.58
CA ASP A 27 -18.74 -18.82 2.54
C ASP A 27 -17.94 -17.56 2.17
N VAL A 28 -17.89 -16.57 3.07
CA VAL A 28 -17.11 -15.35 2.97
C VAL A 28 -15.91 -15.42 3.92
N ASP A 29 -14.70 -15.43 3.37
CA ASP A 29 -13.46 -15.41 4.14
C ASP A 29 -13.09 -14.00 4.60
N SER A 30 -13.22 -13.03 3.69
CA SER A 30 -13.01 -11.63 4.01
C SER A 30 -13.89 -10.72 3.14
N VAL A 31 -14.26 -9.56 3.71
CA VAL A 31 -14.99 -8.51 3.00
C VAL A 31 -14.36 -7.15 3.27
N SER A 32 -14.16 -6.38 2.24
CA SER A 32 -13.67 -5.00 2.32
C SER A 32 -14.56 -4.10 1.48
N VAL A 33 -15.12 -3.08 2.10
CA VAL A 33 -15.99 -2.10 1.45
C VAL A 33 -15.27 -0.75 1.40
N SER A 34 -15.33 -0.07 0.27
CA SER A 34 -14.75 1.27 0.08
C SER A 34 -15.84 2.29 -0.16
N LEU A 35 -15.96 3.26 0.75
CA LEU A 35 -16.84 4.40 0.59
C LEU A 35 -16.37 5.37 -0.50
N LEU A 36 -15.06 5.37 -0.82
CA LEU A 36 -14.49 6.28 -1.82
C LEU A 36 -14.80 5.85 -3.24
N THR A 37 -14.69 4.55 -3.50
CA THR A 37 -14.93 3.94 -4.81
C THR A 37 -16.34 3.37 -4.93
N ASN A 38 -17.14 3.41 -3.87
CA ASN A 38 -18.45 2.76 -3.77
C ASN A 38 -18.40 1.28 -4.17
N SER A 39 -17.30 0.62 -3.87
CA SER A 39 -17.04 -0.78 -4.21
C SER A 39 -16.93 -1.66 -2.98
N MET A 40 -17.17 -2.95 -3.16
CA MET A 40 -17.01 -3.99 -2.16
C MET A 40 -16.26 -5.16 -2.78
N ARG A 41 -15.21 -5.60 -2.11
CA ARG A 41 -14.42 -6.79 -2.46
C ARG A 41 -14.77 -7.90 -1.48
N VAL A 42 -15.14 -9.06 -2.01
CA VAL A 42 -15.48 -10.25 -1.23
C VAL A 42 -14.56 -11.38 -1.62
N GLU A 43 -13.89 -11.96 -0.64
CA GLU A 43 -13.07 -13.15 -0.76
C GLU A 43 -13.83 -14.34 -0.17
N GLY A 44 -13.76 -15.49 -0.82
CA GLY A 44 -14.50 -16.69 -0.49
C GLY A 44 -15.30 -17.20 -1.68
N ASN A 45 -16.10 -18.24 -1.43
CA ASN A 45 -16.91 -18.93 -2.45
C ASN A 45 -18.41 -18.61 -2.39
N ALA A 46 -18.78 -17.51 -1.72
CA ALA A 46 -20.17 -17.10 -1.58
C ALA A 46 -20.85 -16.85 -2.93
N ASP A 47 -22.13 -17.25 -3.05
CA ASP A 47 -22.93 -16.98 -4.23
C ASP A 47 -23.18 -15.47 -4.38
N PRO A 48 -22.99 -14.89 -5.59
CA PRO A 48 -23.25 -13.47 -5.82
C PRO A 48 -24.67 -13.03 -5.42
N GLY A 49 -25.66 -13.88 -5.63
CA GLY A 49 -27.03 -13.60 -5.26
C GLY A 49 -27.22 -13.47 -3.74
N GLU A 50 -26.56 -14.30 -2.92
CA GLU A 50 -26.59 -14.23 -1.47
C GLU A 50 -25.90 -12.97 -0.95
N VAL A 51 -24.77 -12.61 -1.55
CA VAL A 51 -24.04 -11.37 -1.21
C VAL A 51 -24.90 -10.14 -1.49
N ILE A 52 -25.50 -10.05 -2.67
CA ILE A 52 -26.40 -8.95 -3.05
C ILE A 52 -27.58 -8.88 -2.08
N GLN A 53 -28.20 -10.01 -1.77
CA GLN A 53 -29.35 -10.07 -0.88
C GLN A 53 -28.98 -9.64 0.57
N ALA A 54 -27.77 -9.98 1.04
CA ALA A 54 -27.27 -9.53 2.35
C ALA A 54 -27.11 -8.01 2.39
N VAL A 55 -26.57 -7.41 1.34
CA VAL A 55 -26.43 -5.95 1.21
C VAL A 55 -27.80 -5.27 1.13
N GLU A 56 -28.75 -5.83 0.39
CA GLU A 56 -30.11 -5.30 0.28
C GLU A 56 -30.87 -5.39 1.61
N LYS A 57 -30.72 -6.49 2.35
CA LYS A 57 -31.28 -6.63 3.71
C LYS A 57 -30.69 -5.61 4.68
N ALA A 58 -29.39 -5.27 4.51
CA ALA A 58 -28.77 -4.20 5.28
C ALA A 58 -29.23 -2.80 4.85
N GLY A 59 -30.06 -2.69 3.80
CA GLY A 59 -30.69 -1.45 3.38
C GLY A 59 -29.95 -0.68 2.27
N TYR A 60 -28.95 -1.29 1.62
CA TYR A 60 -28.14 -0.73 0.55
C TYR A 60 -28.37 -1.48 -0.76
N GLY A 61 -27.95 -0.93 -1.91
CA GLY A 61 -27.99 -1.63 -3.18
C GLY A 61 -26.64 -2.23 -3.50
N ALA A 62 -26.61 -3.38 -4.19
CA ALA A 62 -25.37 -3.97 -4.71
C ALA A 62 -25.60 -4.64 -6.06
N HIS A 63 -24.56 -4.64 -6.90
CA HIS A 63 -24.49 -5.41 -8.14
C HIS A 63 -23.06 -5.87 -8.39
N VAL A 64 -22.88 -7.00 -9.07
CA VAL A 64 -21.57 -7.56 -9.38
C VAL A 64 -20.88 -6.64 -10.40
N GLN A 65 -19.62 -6.34 -10.17
CA GLN A 65 -18.78 -5.64 -11.12
C GLN A 65 -18.18 -6.68 -12.08
N GLY A 66 -18.55 -6.63 -13.39
CA GLY A 66 -17.82 -7.40 -14.38
C GLY A 66 -18.51 -8.60 -15.03
N GLU A 67 -19.83 -8.69 -15.09
CA GLU A 67 -20.49 -9.64 -16.00
C GLU A 67 -20.52 -9.18 -17.48
N GLU A 68 -20.20 -7.92 -17.76
CA GLU A 68 -19.97 -7.40 -19.12
C GLU A 68 -18.51 -6.96 -19.26
N LYS A 69 -17.81 -7.50 -20.26
CA LYS A 69 -16.39 -7.37 -20.64
C LYS A 69 -15.69 -6.09 -20.14
N HIS A 70 -14.67 -6.25 -19.29
CA HIS A 70 -13.78 -5.19 -18.84
C HIS A 70 -13.16 -4.44 -20.04
N SER A 71 -13.60 -3.22 -20.23
CA SER A 71 -12.88 -2.24 -21.03
C SER A 71 -12.29 -1.19 -20.07
N SER A 72 -11.16 -0.58 -20.45
CA SER A 72 -10.59 0.57 -19.73
C SER A 72 -11.62 1.71 -19.53
N ASN A 73 -12.70 1.71 -20.30
CA ASN A 73 -13.83 2.60 -20.18
C ASN A 73 -14.65 2.40 -18.89
N ASP A 74 -14.76 1.15 -18.38
CA ASP A 74 -15.58 0.87 -17.18
C ASP A 74 -14.93 1.42 -15.91
N LEU A 75 -13.59 1.40 -15.84
CA LEU A 75 -12.85 1.99 -14.72
C LEU A 75 -12.88 3.53 -14.80
N GLU A 76 -12.79 4.09 -16.00
CA GLU A 76 -12.94 5.54 -16.23
C GLU A 76 -14.33 6.00 -15.81
N GLU A 77 -15.39 5.26 -16.13
CA GLU A 77 -16.78 5.57 -15.77
C GLU A 77 -17.02 5.43 -14.26
N ALA A 78 -16.41 4.45 -13.60
CA ALA A 78 -16.48 4.28 -12.14
C ALA A 78 -15.82 5.43 -11.36
N LEU A 79 -14.83 6.12 -11.94
CA LEU A 79 -14.17 7.29 -11.36
C LEU A 79 -14.82 8.62 -11.73
N VAL A 80 -15.85 8.63 -12.59
CA VAL A 80 -16.59 9.85 -12.91
C VAL A 80 -17.38 10.32 -11.69
N ASP A 81 -17.17 11.55 -11.29
CA ASP A 81 -17.87 12.17 -10.16
C ASP A 81 -19.32 12.55 -10.53
N HIS A 82 -20.24 11.63 -10.29
CA HIS A 82 -21.68 11.87 -10.50
C HIS A 82 -22.38 12.52 -9.30
N GLU A 83 -21.72 12.57 -8.13
CA GLU A 83 -22.32 13.07 -6.90
C GLU A 83 -22.14 14.58 -6.72
N THR A 84 -20.95 15.10 -6.99
CA THR A 84 -20.68 16.54 -6.82
C THR A 84 -21.63 17.45 -7.59
N PRO A 85 -22.00 17.17 -8.87
CA PRO A 85 -22.98 18.01 -9.58
C PRO A 85 -24.36 17.99 -8.93
N LYS A 86 -24.81 16.84 -8.42
CA LYS A 86 -26.10 16.71 -7.71
C LYS A 86 -26.08 17.48 -6.38
N LEU A 87 -25.00 17.35 -5.62
CA LEU A 87 -24.81 18.06 -4.35
C LEU A 87 -24.71 19.58 -4.57
N LYS A 88 -24.01 20.05 -5.59
CA LYS A 88 -23.95 21.49 -5.95
C LYS A 88 -25.33 22.05 -6.27
N LYS A 89 -26.13 21.35 -7.08
CA LYS A 89 -27.51 21.79 -7.40
C LYS A 89 -28.37 21.84 -6.12
N ARG A 90 -28.32 20.78 -5.30
CA ARG A 90 -29.02 20.69 -4.03
C ARG A 90 -28.61 21.81 -3.08
N LEU A 91 -27.32 22.09 -2.96
CA LEU A 91 -26.77 23.16 -2.15
C LEU A 91 -27.28 24.53 -2.64
N LEU A 92 -27.19 24.81 -3.94
CA LEU A 92 -27.66 26.09 -4.51
C LEU A 92 -29.11 26.34 -4.15
N HIS A 93 -30.00 25.36 -4.34
CA HIS A 93 -31.41 25.51 -4.00
C HIS A 93 -31.61 25.69 -2.48
N SER A 94 -30.90 24.92 -1.65
CA SER A 94 -30.97 25.07 -0.20
C SER A 94 -30.52 26.45 0.28
N VAL A 95 -29.43 27.00 -0.30
CA VAL A 95 -28.89 28.31 0.05
C VAL A 95 -29.87 29.43 -0.35
N ILE A 96 -30.52 29.35 -1.53
CA ILE A 96 -31.50 30.36 -1.97
C ILE A 96 -32.64 30.43 -0.95
N TRP A 97 -33.26 29.31 -0.61
CA TRP A 97 -34.37 29.30 0.34
C TRP A 97 -33.94 29.67 1.75
N LEU A 98 -32.74 29.28 2.15
CA LEU A 98 -32.15 29.64 3.45
C LEU A 98 -31.92 31.14 3.55
N MET A 99 -31.42 31.79 2.49
CA MET A 99 -31.25 33.25 2.46
C MET A 99 -32.57 33.99 2.62
N ILE A 100 -33.66 33.49 2.01
CA ILE A 100 -35.01 34.05 2.21
C ILE A 100 -35.46 33.86 3.67
N LEU A 101 -35.22 32.68 4.26
CA LEU A 101 -35.54 32.43 5.64
C LEU A 101 -34.76 33.36 6.59
N MET A 102 -33.45 33.50 6.38
CA MET A 102 -32.59 34.41 7.14
C MET A 102 -32.96 35.87 7.01
N TYR A 103 -33.46 36.29 5.83
CA TYR A 103 -34.02 37.63 5.64
C TYR A 103 -35.17 37.88 6.61
N ILE A 104 -36.04 36.90 6.82
CA ILE A 104 -37.20 37.02 7.72
C ILE A 104 -36.75 36.91 9.19
N THR A 105 -35.95 35.90 9.55
CA THR A 105 -35.63 35.61 10.96
C THR A 105 -34.64 36.62 11.52
N MET A 106 -33.55 36.92 10.81
CA MET A 106 -32.54 37.89 11.27
C MET A 106 -32.77 39.30 10.66
N GLY A 107 -33.03 39.38 9.38
CA GLY A 107 -33.15 40.67 8.70
C GLY A 107 -34.34 41.46 9.24
N HIS A 108 -35.54 40.92 9.26
CA HIS A 108 -36.71 41.61 9.76
C HIS A 108 -36.76 41.70 11.28
N ASN A 109 -36.55 40.58 12.00
CA ASN A 109 -36.70 40.55 13.45
C ASN A 109 -35.56 41.30 14.19
N MET A 110 -34.31 41.28 13.71
CA MET A 110 -33.17 41.92 14.40
C MET A 110 -32.79 43.29 13.78
N LEU A 111 -32.90 43.43 12.46
CA LEU A 111 -32.43 44.61 11.72
C LEU A 111 -33.58 45.42 11.17
N SER A 112 -34.84 45.06 11.44
CA SER A 112 -36.05 45.76 10.98
C SER A 112 -36.12 45.95 9.46
N TRP A 113 -35.63 45.01 8.67
CA TRP A 113 -35.72 45.02 7.22
C TRP A 113 -37.16 44.96 6.76
N PRO A 114 -37.50 45.61 5.62
CA PRO A 114 -38.88 45.69 5.18
C PRO A 114 -39.42 44.31 4.76
N VAL A 115 -40.67 44.05 5.21
CA VAL A 115 -41.46 42.89 4.78
C VAL A 115 -42.76 43.37 4.16
N PRO A 116 -43.46 42.54 3.38
CA PRO A 116 -44.80 42.86 2.89
C PRO A 116 -45.74 43.29 4.00
N ALA A 117 -46.60 44.29 3.73
CA ALA A 117 -47.44 44.94 4.75
C ALA A 117 -48.31 43.94 5.54
N PHE A 118 -48.76 42.85 4.93
CA PHE A 118 -49.55 41.81 5.60
C PHE A 118 -48.75 40.94 6.61
N LEU A 119 -47.42 40.93 6.53
CA LEU A 119 -46.54 40.27 7.48
C LEU A 119 -46.02 41.19 8.56
N ASN A 120 -46.10 42.51 8.36
CA ASN A 120 -45.56 43.47 9.32
C ASN A 120 -46.39 43.43 10.63
N HIS A 121 -45.75 43.22 11.77
CA HIS A 121 -46.34 42.97 13.08
C HIS A 121 -47.28 41.74 13.18
N ASN A 122 -47.26 40.87 12.19
CA ASN A 122 -48.01 39.61 12.20
C ASN A 122 -47.12 38.43 12.54
N HIS A 123 -46.89 38.19 13.83
CA HIS A 123 -46.01 37.12 14.30
C HIS A 123 -46.48 35.74 13.86
N LEU A 124 -47.78 35.47 13.81
CA LEU A 124 -48.30 34.22 13.27
C LEU A 124 -48.06 34.05 11.78
N GLY A 125 -48.28 35.10 10.98
CA GLY A 125 -47.99 35.09 9.55
C GLY A 125 -46.48 34.86 9.25
N LEU A 126 -45.60 35.49 10.02
CA LEU A 126 -44.17 35.30 9.93
C LEU A 126 -43.74 33.86 10.32
N ALA A 127 -44.29 33.32 11.42
CA ALA A 127 -44.03 31.94 11.85
C ALA A 127 -44.51 30.90 10.81
N LEU A 128 -45.71 31.10 10.23
CA LEU A 128 -46.19 30.24 9.14
C LEU A 128 -45.31 30.32 7.89
N THR A 129 -44.81 31.50 7.55
CA THR A 129 -43.88 31.67 6.41
C THR A 129 -42.57 30.96 6.66
N GLN A 130 -42.01 31.08 7.87
CA GLN A 130 -40.83 30.34 8.28
C GLN A 130 -41.03 28.83 8.19
N MET A 131 -42.18 28.32 8.66
CA MET A 131 -42.55 26.89 8.57
C MET A 131 -42.59 26.42 7.11
N LEU A 132 -43.24 27.16 6.21
CA LEU A 132 -43.35 26.78 4.79
C LEU A 132 -41.97 26.74 4.12
N ILE A 133 -41.10 27.74 4.36
CA ILE A 133 -39.75 27.78 3.81
C ILE A 133 -38.92 26.64 4.40
N CYS A 134 -39.01 26.36 5.71
CA CYS A 134 -38.36 25.25 6.34
C CYS A 134 -38.74 23.89 5.71
N LEU A 135 -40.02 23.67 5.44
CA LEU A 135 -40.52 22.48 4.73
C LEU A 135 -39.93 22.34 3.35
N VAL A 136 -39.78 23.42 2.59
CA VAL A 136 -39.11 23.38 1.28
C VAL A 136 -37.64 22.95 1.42
N VAL A 137 -36.89 23.52 2.37
CA VAL A 137 -35.50 23.17 2.60
C VAL A 137 -35.36 21.70 3.06
N MET A 138 -36.24 21.23 3.97
CA MET A 138 -36.29 19.85 4.38
C MET A 138 -36.59 18.88 3.22
N TYR A 139 -37.52 19.27 2.32
CA TYR A 139 -37.86 18.48 1.15
C TYR A 139 -36.69 18.41 0.14
N ILE A 140 -36.00 19.52 -0.12
CA ILE A 140 -34.77 19.54 -0.94
C ILE A 140 -33.74 18.58 -0.37
N ASN A 141 -33.64 18.49 0.96
CA ASN A 141 -32.69 17.68 1.69
C ASN A 141 -33.28 16.33 2.20
N ARG A 142 -34.39 15.85 1.64
CA ARG A 142 -35.14 14.66 2.09
C ARG A 142 -34.28 13.38 2.17
N ALA A 143 -33.21 13.30 1.41
CA ALA A 143 -32.31 12.15 1.43
C ALA A 143 -31.76 11.89 2.84
N PHE A 144 -31.44 12.93 3.63
CA PHE A 144 -30.97 12.76 5.02
C PHE A 144 -32.05 12.12 5.92
N PHE A 145 -33.31 12.53 5.74
CA PHE A 145 -34.43 12.00 6.54
C PHE A 145 -34.72 10.54 6.18
N ILE A 146 -34.75 10.23 4.87
CA ILE A 146 -35.02 8.85 4.39
C ILE A 146 -33.91 7.91 4.85
N SER A 147 -32.63 8.26 4.62
CA SER A 147 -31.48 7.47 5.02
C SER A 147 -31.38 7.37 6.55
N GLY A 148 -31.54 8.50 7.25
CA GLY A 148 -31.39 8.56 8.69
C GLY A 148 -32.43 7.75 9.46
N PHE A 149 -33.73 7.87 9.13
CA PHE A 149 -34.80 7.10 9.76
C PHE A 149 -34.74 5.62 9.37
N LYS A 150 -34.39 5.30 8.10
CA LYS A 150 -34.20 3.91 7.68
C LYS A 150 -33.08 3.24 8.50
N SER A 151 -31.93 3.88 8.65
CA SER A 151 -30.81 3.36 9.45
C SER A 151 -31.15 3.21 10.93
N LEU A 152 -31.92 4.14 11.49
CA LEU A 152 -32.38 4.07 12.88
C LEU A 152 -33.28 2.85 13.11
N VAL A 153 -34.25 2.60 12.22
CA VAL A 153 -35.17 1.46 12.29
C VAL A 153 -34.44 0.12 12.17
N HIS A 154 -33.36 0.07 11.38
CA HIS A 154 -32.51 -1.13 11.23
C HIS A 154 -31.47 -1.29 12.35
N GLY A 155 -31.51 -0.47 13.41
CA GLY A 155 -30.60 -0.57 14.55
C GLY A 155 -29.17 -0.17 14.29
N SER A 156 -28.90 0.52 13.16
CA SER A 156 -27.58 0.99 12.76
C SER A 156 -27.59 2.51 12.50
N PRO A 157 -27.81 3.32 13.54
CA PRO A 157 -27.90 4.77 13.39
C PRO A 157 -26.58 5.33 12.81
N ASN A 158 -26.70 6.21 11.84
CA ASN A 158 -25.61 6.82 11.11
C ASN A 158 -25.63 8.35 11.26
N MET A 159 -24.72 9.04 10.53
CA MET A 159 -24.68 10.50 10.49
C MET A 159 -26.02 11.11 10.08
N ASP A 160 -26.67 10.56 9.06
CA ASP A 160 -27.93 11.09 8.55
C ASP A 160 -29.04 10.97 9.61
N THR A 161 -28.93 9.97 10.52
CA THR A 161 -29.83 9.83 11.68
C THR A 161 -29.73 11.02 12.62
N LEU A 162 -28.51 11.48 12.94
CA LEU A 162 -28.32 12.65 13.81
C LEU A 162 -28.90 13.93 13.19
N VAL A 163 -28.68 14.14 11.91
CA VAL A 163 -29.25 15.26 11.15
C VAL A 163 -30.77 15.20 11.10
N ALA A 164 -31.31 14.01 10.78
CA ALA A 164 -32.75 13.79 10.71
C ALA A 164 -33.44 14.01 12.06
N LEU A 165 -32.87 13.47 13.16
CA LEU A 165 -33.39 13.66 14.50
C LEU A 165 -33.33 15.14 14.92
N GLY A 166 -32.16 15.79 14.78
CA GLY A 166 -31.99 17.18 15.18
C GLY A 166 -32.93 18.12 14.44
N SER A 167 -33.02 17.99 13.12
CA SER A 167 -33.91 18.80 12.29
C SER A 167 -35.40 18.50 12.56
N SER A 168 -35.79 17.22 12.69
CA SER A 168 -37.19 16.85 12.93
C SER A 168 -37.67 17.27 14.31
N VAL A 169 -36.82 17.15 15.34
CA VAL A 169 -37.15 17.58 16.70
C VAL A 169 -37.30 19.10 16.75
N SER A 170 -36.39 19.84 16.11
CA SER A 170 -36.50 21.32 16.00
C SER A 170 -37.79 21.73 15.29
N PHE A 171 -38.16 21.05 14.21
CA PHE A 171 -39.39 21.31 13.49
C PHE A 171 -40.62 20.99 14.31
N ALA A 172 -40.67 19.84 14.98
CA ALA A 172 -41.82 19.40 15.82
C ALA A 172 -42.02 20.34 17.00
N TRP A 173 -40.94 20.78 17.66
CA TRP A 173 -41.02 21.78 18.73
C TRP A 173 -41.59 23.09 18.21
N SER A 174 -41.07 23.60 17.11
CA SER A 174 -41.56 24.86 16.52
C SER A 174 -43.02 24.79 16.07
N LEU A 175 -43.44 23.61 15.62
CA LEU A 175 -44.84 23.35 15.31
C LEU A 175 -45.71 23.41 16.57
N TYR A 176 -45.26 22.83 17.68
CA TYR A 176 -45.92 22.91 18.98
C TYR A 176 -46.04 24.37 19.47
N VAL A 177 -44.94 25.15 19.36
CA VAL A 177 -44.93 26.58 19.69
C VAL A 177 -45.88 27.36 18.82
N LEU A 178 -45.97 27.05 17.49
CA LEU A 178 -46.91 27.66 16.55
C LEU A 178 -48.38 27.40 17.02
N TYR A 179 -48.70 26.21 17.47
CA TYR A 179 -50.05 25.94 18.06
C TYR A 179 -50.27 26.75 19.32
N GLN A 180 -49.28 26.91 20.20
CA GLN A 180 -49.39 27.77 21.37
C GLN A 180 -49.65 29.22 21.00
N LEU A 181 -48.94 29.76 19.98
CA LEU A 181 -49.18 31.12 19.46
C LEU A 181 -50.59 31.27 18.96
N THR A 182 -51.13 30.29 18.21
CA THR A 182 -52.56 30.36 17.75
C THR A 182 -53.52 30.34 18.93
N CYS A 183 -53.26 29.53 19.96
CA CYS A 183 -54.10 29.50 21.16
C CYS A 183 -54.10 30.84 21.91
N MET A 184 -52.92 31.45 22.11
CA MET A 184 -52.80 32.75 22.76
C MET A 184 -53.55 33.85 22.02
N ILE A 185 -53.41 33.90 20.69
CA ILE A 185 -54.14 34.85 19.83
C ILE A 185 -55.66 34.64 19.97
N THR A 186 -56.11 33.40 19.94
CA THR A 186 -57.53 33.08 20.04
C THR A 186 -58.08 33.50 21.43
N ASN A 187 -57.26 33.46 22.49
CA ASN A 187 -57.61 33.90 23.82
C ASN A 187 -57.47 35.42 24.05
N GLY A 188 -57.14 36.22 22.98
CA GLY A 188 -57.06 37.66 23.02
C GLY A 188 -55.77 38.24 23.56
N ALA A 189 -54.66 37.48 23.54
CA ALA A 189 -53.33 37.97 23.94
C ALA A 189 -52.88 39.13 23.02
N ALA A 190 -52.24 40.13 23.61
CA ALA A 190 -51.68 41.24 22.87
C ALA A 190 -50.39 40.81 22.11
N ASN A 191 -50.05 41.49 21.03
CA ASN A 191 -48.85 41.21 20.24
C ASN A 191 -47.53 41.23 21.09
N MET A 192 -47.49 42.02 22.15
CA MET A 192 -46.35 42.07 23.06
C MET A 192 -46.17 40.77 23.87
N ASP A 193 -47.27 40.09 24.21
CA ASP A 193 -47.25 38.83 24.95
C ASP A 193 -46.81 37.67 24.06
N LEU A 194 -46.93 37.77 22.74
CA LEU A 194 -46.46 36.78 21.77
C LEU A 194 -44.97 36.87 21.46
N MET A 195 -44.39 38.04 21.70
CA MET A 195 -42.98 38.30 21.32
C MET A 195 -41.97 37.32 21.96
N PRO A 196 -42.02 37.00 23.30
CA PRO A 196 -41.06 36.09 23.89
C PRO A 196 -41.15 34.67 23.29
N LEU A 197 -42.36 34.21 23.02
CA LEU A 197 -42.59 32.87 22.45
C LEU A 197 -42.13 32.81 20.99
N TYR A 198 -42.39 33.83 20.21
CA TYR A 198 -42.02 33.96 18.83
C TYR A 198 -40.49 34.11 18.64
N HIS A 199 -39.80 34.91 19.47
CA HIS A 199 -38.37 35.16 19.29
C HIS A 199 -37.46 34.10 19.92
N ASN A 200 -37.88 33.47 21.04
CA ASN A 200 -37.02 32.61 21.81
C ASN A 200 -37.28 31.11 21.59
N GLU A 201 -38.49 30.74 21.16
CA GLU A 201 -38.93 29.35 21.18
C GLU A 201 -39.11 28.75 19.76
N LEU A 202 -39.07 29.54 18.72
CA LEU A 202 -39.17 29.03 17.35
C LEU A 202 -37.82 28.63 16.78
N TYR A 203 -37.68 27.36 16.37
CA TYR A 203 -36.46 26.77 15.82
C TYR A 203 -36.63 26.32 14.34
N PHE A 204 -37.58 26.89 13.56
CA PHE A 204 -37.71 26.57 12.14
C PHE A 204 -36.48 26.91 11.34
N GLU A 205 -35.75 27.98 11.71
CA GLU A 205 -34.47 28.31 11.08
C GLU A 205 -33.40 27.24 11.36
N SER A 206 -33.31 26.74 12.61
CA SER A 206 -32.39 25.68 12.97
C SER A 206 -32.73 24.38 12.23
N ALA A 207 -34.01 24.03 12.14
CA ALA A 207 -34.49 22.87 11.41
C ALA A 207 -34.13 22.89 9.92
N ALA A 208 -34.14 24.07 9.27
CA ALA A 208 -33.74 24.25 7.89
C ALA A 208 -32.23 24.36 7.72
N MET A 209 -31.54 25.04 8.65
CA MET A 209 -30.11 25.33 8.56
C MET A 209 -29.23 24.08 8.79
N ILE A 210 -29.63 23.18 9.69
CA ILE A 210 -28.91 21.93 9.96
C ILE A 210 -28.67 21.13 8.68
N PRO A 211 -29.69 20.68 7.90
CA PRO A 211 -29.48 19.93 6.68
C PRO A 211 -28.79 20.73 5.57
N ALA A 212 -28.99 22.08 5.51
CA ALA A 212 -28.35 22.91 4.53
C ALA A 212 -26.82 23.05 4.78
N LEU A 213 -26.40 23.32 6.02
CA LEU A 213 -24.98 23.39 6.40
C LEU A 213 -24.29 22.03 6.26
N ILE A 214 -24.95 20.94 6.61
CA ILE A 214 -24.40 19.61 6.35
C ILE A 214 -24.24 19.36 4.84
N THR A 215 -25.13 19.88 4.01
CA THR A 215 -24.98 19.79 2.55
C THR A 215 -23.79 20.60 2.05
N VAL A 216 -23.45 21.75 2.68
CA VAL A 216 -22.18 22.48 2.41
C VAL A 216 -21.00 21.56 2.72
N GLY A 217 -20.96 20.99 3.93
CA GLY A 217 -19.90 20.05 4.34
C GLY A 217 -19.73 18.89 3.37
N LYS A 218 -20.83 18.20 3.00
CA LYS A 218 -20.82 17.11 2.02
C LYS A 218 -20.38 17.55 0.62
N THR A 219 -20.71 18.74 0.21
CA THR A 219 -20.29 19.27 -1.10
C THR A 219 -18.77 19.50 -1.11
N LEU A 220 -18.23 20.13 -0.06
CA LEU A 220 -16.78 20.33 0.09
C LEU A 220 -16.03 19.00 0.19
N GLU A 221 -16.60 18.05 0.91
CA GLU A 221 -16.10 16.67 0.99
C GLU A 221 -16.03 16.01 -0.40
N SER A 222 -17.13 16.06 -1.17
CA SER A 222 -17.21 15.47 -2.51
C SER A 222 -16.19 16.09 -3.47
N ILE A 223 -16.06 17.43 -3.45
CA ILE A 223 -15.04 18.16 -4.25
C ILE A 223 -13.62 17.70 -3.85
N SER A 224 -13.36 17.54 -2.56
CA SER A 224 -12.05 17.11 -2.06
C SER A 224 -11.75 15.66 -2.44
N LYS A 225 -12.73 14.76 -2.35
CA LYS A 225 -12.63 13.38 -2.85
C LYS A 225 -12.31 13.36 -4.34
N GLY A 226 -12.99 14.17 -5.16
CA GLY A 226 -12.69 14.29 -6.58
C GLY A 226 -11.22 14.67 -6.86
N LYS A 227 -10.67 15.62 -6.08
CA LYS A 227 -9.26 16.01 -6.20
C LYS A 227 -8.27 14.92 -5.76
N THR A 228 -8.64 14.05 -4.84
CA THR A 228 -7.76 12.93 -4.43
C THR A 228 -7.70 11.83 -5.48
N THR A 229 -8.74 11.66 -6.30
CA THR A 229 -8.75 10.72 -7.43
C THR A 229 -8.07 11.28 -8.69
N ASP A 230 -7.74 12.58 -8.72
CA ASP A 230 -7.13 13.22 -9.88
C ASP A 230 -5.77 12.63 -10.27
N ALA A 231 -5.01 12.12 -9.31
CA ALA A 231 -3.74 11.44 -9.57
C ALA A 231 -3.96 10.17 -10.42
N LEU A 232 -4.93 9.33 -10.04
CA LEU A 232 -5.29 8.13 -10.78
C LEU A 232 -5.88 8.47 -12.16
N LYS A 233 -6.77 9.46 -12.22
CA LYS A 233 -7.31 9.97 -13.50
C LYS A 233 -6.23 10.51 -14.42
N SER A 234 -5.20 11.16 -13.86
CA SER A 234 -4.08 11.69 -14.65
C SER A 234 -3.25 10.56 -15.24
N LEU A 235 -3.01 9.47 -14.50
CA LEU A 235 -2.37 8.27 -15.00
C LEU A 235 -3.20 7.66 -16.14
N MET A 236 -4.50 7.44 -15.93
CA MET A 236 -5.38 6.85 -16.96
C MET A 236 -5.43 7.67 -18.26
N LYS A 237 -5.29 8.99 -18.19
CA LYS A 237 -5.23 9.85 -19.39
C LYS A 237 -3.96 9.69 -20.22
N LEU A 238 -2.89 9.12 -19.65
CA LEU A 238 -1.65 8.83 -20.37
C LEU A 238 -1.77 7.57 -21.24
N ALA A 239 -2.70 6.67 -20.93
CA ALA A 239 -2.95 5.48 -21.71
C ALA A 239 -3.49 5.86 -23.10
N PRO A 240 -2.84 5.46 -24.19
CA PRO A 240 -3.34 5.66 -25.55
C PRO A 240 -4.65 4.87 -25.72
N LYS A 241 -5.59 5.41 -26.51
CA LYS A 241 -6.85 4.71 -26.83
C LYS A 241 -6.79 4.01 -28.18
N LYS A 242 -5.78 4.31 -29.00
CA LYS A 242 -5.61 3.81 -30.35
C LYS A 242 -4.17 3.39 -30.63
N ALA A 243 -3.99 2.45 -31.52
CA ALA A 243 -2.71 1.93 -31.98
C ALA A 243 -2.62 1.94 -33.50
N ASN A 244 -1.46 2.28 -34.04
CA ASN A 244 -1.15 2.15 -35.47
C ASN A 244 -0.52 0.77 -35.70
N ILE A 245 -1.28 -0.18 -36.25
CA ILE A 245 -0.84 -1.56 -36.51
C ILE A 245 -0.57 -1.76 -38.00
N GLU A 246 0.50 -2.49 -38.32
CA GLU A 246 0.80 -2.92 -39.68
C GLU A 246 0.06 -4.23 -39.99
N ARG A 247 -0.94 -4.17 -40.89
CA ARG A 247 -1.67 -5.34 -41.42
C ARG A 247 -1.52 -5.38 -42.93
N ASN A 248 -1.01 -6.47 -43.45
CA ASN A 248 -0.80 -6.69 -44.91
C ASN A 248 0.06 -5.60 -45.60
N GLY A 249 1.01 -4.98 -44.87
CA GLY A 249 1.88 -3.93 -45.40
C GLY A 249 1.26 -2.53 -45.36
N GLU A 250 0.04 -2.35 -44.84
CA GLU A 250 -0.58 -1.06 -44.65
C GLU A 250 -0.72 -0.75 -43.13
N ILE A 251 -0.54 0.51 -42.78
CA ILE A 251 -0.71 0.98 -41.39
C ILE A 251 -2.18 1.33 -41.19
N VAL A 252 -2.83 0.62 -40.27
CA VAL A 252 -4.24 0.80 -39.92
C VAL A 252 -4.33 1.24 -38.45
N GLU A 253 -5.08 2.32 -38.20
CA GLU A 253 -5.41 2.75 -36.86
C GLU A 253 -6.54 1.90 -36.27
N VAL A 254 -6.28 1.20 -35.16
CA VAL A 254 -7.25 0.35 -34.45
C VAL A 254 -7.43 0.78 -33.02
N ASP A 255 -8.51 0.35 -32.37
CA ASP A 255 -8.66 0.50 -30.92
C ASP A 255 -7.62 -0.37 -30.21
N ILE A 256 -7.07 0.13 -29.08
CA ILE A 256 -6.04 -0.60 -28.33
C ILE A 256 -6.52 -1.98 -27.86
N ALA A 257 -7.81 -2.11 -27.59
CA ALA A 257 -8.41 -3.37 -27.17
C ALA A 257 -8.41 -4.48 -28.26
N GLU A 258 -8.16 -4.11 -29.52
CA GLU A 258 -8.07 -5.04 -30.67
C GLU A 258 -6.64 -5.51 -30.94
N VAL A 259 -5.64 -4.94 -30.25
CA VAL A 259 -4.22 -5.32 -30.39
C VAL A 259 -3.97 -6.65 -29.72
N GLN A 260 -3.34 -7.58 -30.42
CA GLN A 260 -3.00 -8.92 -29.94
C GLN A 260 -1.49 -9.11 -29.85
N VAL A 261 -1.08 -10.05 -28.99
CA VAL A 261 0.33 -10.45 -28.91
C VAL A 261 0.84 -10.90 -30.29
N GLY A 262 1.93 -10.31 -30.72
CA GLY A 262 2.55 -10.59 -32.02
C GLY A 262 2.22 -9.60 -33.12
N ASP A 263 1.23 -8.72 -32.95
CA ASP A 263 0.96 -7.63 -33.89
C ASP A 263 2.16 -6.69 -33.98
N ILE A 264 2.41 -6.15 -35.17
CA ILE A 264 3.47 -5.16 -35.39
C ILE A 264 2.83 -3.77 -35.32
N PHE A 265 3.26 -2.97 -34.38
CA PHE A 265 2.81 -1.59 -34.25
C PHE A 265 3.92 -0.59 -34.60
N VAL A 266 3.48 0.58 -34.98
CA VAL A 266 4.35 1.67 -35.46
C VAL A 266 4.16 2.87 -34.56
N VAL A 267 5.28 3.49 -34.15
CA VAL A 267 5.27 4.69 -33.32
C VAL A 267 6.05 5.80 -33.99
N LYS A 268 5.38 6.94 -34.20
CA LYS A 268 5.98 8.15 -34.76
C LYS A 268 6.51 9.07 -33.66
N PRO A 269 7.34 10.06 -33.99
CA PRO A 269 7.75 11.09 -33.02
C PRO A 269 6.55 11.79 -32.38
N ALA A 270 6.64 12.04 -31.08
CA ALA A 270 5.59 12.63 -30.22
C ALA A 270 4.31 11.78 -30.11
N GLU A 271 4.33 10.49 -30.44
CA GLU A 271 3.25 9.56 -30.19
C GLU A 271 3.53 8.75 -28.91
N ALA A 272 2.48 8.43 -28.16
CA ALA A 272 2.57 7.51 -27.03
C ALA A 272 2.63 6.06 -27.56
N ILE A 273 3.44 5.23 -26.91
CA ILE A 273 3.58 3.81 -27.22
C ILE A 273 2.29 3.09 -26.80
N PRO A 274 1.62 2.37 -27.73
CA PRO A 274 0.28 1.83 -27.46
C PRO A 274 0.28 0.62 -26.54
N VAL A 275 1.21 -0.32 -26.73
CA VAL A 275 1.30 -1.58 -25.99
C VAL A 275 2.75 -1.91 -25.69
N ASP A 276 3.00 -2.82 -24.75
CA ASP A 276 4.34 -3.33 -24.47
C ASP A 276 4.85 -4.14 -25.66
N GLY A 277 6.12 -3.96 -26.01
CA GLY A 277 6.69 -4.60 -27.18
C GLY A 277 8.20 -4.63 -27.22
N ILE A 278 8.73 -5.27 -28.27
CA ILE A 278 10.16 -5.31 -28.59
C ILE A 278 10.38 -4.60 -29.92
N VAL A 279 11.35 -3.68 -29.98
CA VAL A 279 11.70 -2.93 -31.16
C VAL A 279 12.25 -3.89 -32.24
N LEU A 280 11.63 -3.90 -33.41
CA LEU A 280 12.05 -4.71 -34.57
C LEU A 280 12.99 -3.93 -35.51
N SER A 281 12.78 -2.62 -35.61
CA SER A 281 13.60 -1.75 -36.44
C SER A 281 13.38 -0.29 -36.11
N GLY A 282 14.41 0.51 -36.28
CA GLY A 282 14.46 1.95 -35.96
C GLY A 282 15.11 2.22 -34.61
N ASN A 283 15.46 3.50 -34.39
CA ASN A 283 16.04 3.97 -33.13
C ASN A 283 15.30 5.21 -32.69
N SER A 284 15.09 5.33 -31.37
CA SER A 284 14.41 6.50 -30.80
C SER A 284 14.79 6.74 -29.35
N ALA A 285 14.67 7.99 -28.90
CA ALA A 285 14.68 8.34 -27.49
C ALA A 285 13.24 8.31 -26.95
N VAL A 286 12.99 7.51 -25.93
CA VAL A 286 11.69 7.32 -25.31
C VAL A 286 11.68 7.92 -23.91
N ASP A 287 10.72 8.78 -23.65
CA ASP A 287 10.46 9.32 -22.32
C ASP A 287 9.60 8.33 -21.51
N GLU A 288 10.23 7.71 -20.54
CA GLU A 288 9.59 6.73 -19.65
C GLU A 288 9.12 7.36 -18.31
N SER A 289 9.12 8.69 -18.21
CA SER A 289 8.77 9.41 -16.98
C SER A 289 7.36 9.12 -16.46
N SER A 290 6.44 8.70 -17.33
CA SER A 290 5.10 8.25 -16.97
C SER A 290 5.08 6.99 -16.09
N LEU A 291 6.09 6.14 -16.21
CA LEU A 291 6.25 4.88 -15.48
C LEU A 291 7.30 4.99 -14.37
N THR A 292 8.44 5.57 -14.70
CA THR A 292 9.62 5.61 -13.82
C THR A 292 9.72 6.89 -13.00
N GLY A 293 9.05 7.97 -13.43
CA GLY A 293 9.20 9.30 -12.84
C GLY A 293 10.51 10.01 -13.25
N GLU A 294 11.35 9.39 -14.08
CA GLU A 294 12.61 9.97 -14.54
C GLU A 294 12.41 10.78 -15.84
N SER A 295 12.84 12.04 -15.83
CA SER A 295 12.64 12.94 -16.97
C SER A 295 13.71 12.81 -18.07
N ILE A 296 14.71 11.93 -17.91
CA ILE A 296 15.76 11.74 -18.92
C ILE A 296 15.30 10.66 -19.88
N PRO A 297 15.16 10.98 -21.20
CA PRO A 297 14.76 9.99 -22.19
C PRO A 297 15.79 8.86 -22.31
N VAL A 298 15.33 7.65 -22.57
CA VAL A 298 16.13 6.44 -22.74
C VAL A 298 16.22 6.12 -24.23
N ASP A 299 17.44 5.95 -24.72
CA ASP A 299 17.63 5.52 -26.11
C ASP A 299 17.20 4.05 -26.28
N LYS A 300 16.38 3.80 -27.29
CA LYS A 300 15.88 2.46 -27.67
C LYS A 300 16.32 2.11 -29.08
N SER A 301 16.79 0.90 -29.25
CA SER A 301 17.30 0.34 -30.50
C SER A 301 16.67 -1.05 -30.75
N GLU A 302 16.98 -1.66 -31.88
CA GLU A 302 16.50 -3.00 -32.25
C GLU A 302 16.82 -4.03 -31.15
N GLY A 303 15.80 -4.76 -30.71
CA GLY A 303 15.84 -5.75 -29.63
C GLY A 303 15.50 -5.19 -28.24
N ASP A 304 15.39 -3.87 -28.05
CA ASP A 304 15.05 -3.27 -26.78
C ASP A 304 13.55 -3.35 -26.50
N HIS A 305 13.23 -3.46 -25.21
CA HIS A 305 11.84 -3.41 -24.73
C HIS A 305 11.32 -1.98 -24.67
N VAL A 306 10.06 -1.79 -25.06
CA VAL A 306 9.30 -0.55 -24.93
C VAL A 306 8.00 -0.82 -24.18
N SER A 307 7.61 0.13 -23.35
CA SER A 307 6.44 -0.01 -22.47
C SER A 307 5.29 0.89 -22.89
N ALA A 308 4.06 0.40 -22.73
CA ALA A 308 2.84 1.15 -22.99
C ALA A 308 2.80 2.48 -22.21
N ALA A 309 2.11 3.50 -22.76
CA ALA A 309 1.94 4.83 -22.17
C ALA A 309 3.24 5.65 -21.96
N THR A 310 4.37 5.20 -22.49
CA THR A 310 5.59 6.01 -22.58
C THR A 310 5.58 6.83 -23.88
N MET A 311 6.34 7.93 -23.93
CA MET A 311 6.28 8.88 -25.04
C MET A 311 7.51 8.76 -25.94
N ASN A 312 7.30 8.48 -27.23
CA ASN A 312 8.34 8.54 -28.20
C ASN A 312 8.73 9.99 -28.52
N GLN A 313 9.94 10.42 -28.16
CA GLN A 313 10.35 11.82 -28.35
C GLN A 313 10.95 12.10 -29.74
N SER A 314 11.72 11.14 -30.28
CA SER A 314 12.43 11.33 -31.54
C SER A 314 12.44 10.02 -32.33
N GLY A 315 12.63 10.11 -33.66
CA GLY A 315 12.72 8.90 -34.46
C GLY A 315 11.39 8.17 -34.68
N TYR A 316 11.45 7.20 -35.55
CA TYR A 316 10.37 6.31 -35.95
C TYR A 316 10.84 4.89 -35.72
N PHE A 317 10.02 4.10 -35.08
CA PHE A 317 10.35 2.68 -34.90
C PHE A 317 9.13 1.78 -35.08
N ARG A 318 9.41 0.52 -35.41
CA ARG A 318 8.44 -0.58 -35.46
C ARG A 318 8.75 -1.53 -34.33
N ALA A 319 7.71 -1.95 -33.61
CA ALA A 319 7.85 -2.91 -32.52
C ALA A 319 6.79 -4.01 -32.63
N LYS A 320 7.11 -5.18 -32.07
CA LYS A 320 6.22 -6.32 -32.00
C LYS A 320 5.60 -6.35 -30.60
N ALA A 321 4.27 -6.39 -30.52
CA ALA A 321 3.52 -6.48 -29.29
C ALA A 321 3.86 -7.77 -28.52
N THR A 322 4.19 -7.61 -27.24
CA THR A 322 4.47 -8.71 -26.31
C THR A 322 3.31 -8.97 -25.35
N LYS A 323 2.42 -7.98 -25.17
CA LYS A 323 1.18 -8.09 -24.40
C LYS A 323 -0.03 -7.66 -25.23
N ASP A 324 -1.20 -8.15 -24.87
CA ASP A 324 -2.46 -7.70 -25.45
C ASP A 324 -2.76 -6.24 -25.03
N GLY A 325 -3.55 -5.53 -25.82
CA GLY A 325 -3.90 -4.14 -25.54
C GLY A 325 -4.66 -3.92 -24.22
N LYS A 326 -5.26 -4.98 -23.66
CA LYS A 326 -5.95 -4.93 -22.35
C LYS A 326 -5.02 -5.21 -21.17
N ASP A 327 -3.99 -6.02 -21.37
CA ASP A 327 -3.11 -6.56 -20.34
C ASP A 327 -1.72 -5.92 -20.39
N THR A 328 -1.65 -4.62 -20.75
CA THR A 328 -0.39 -3.88 -20.75
C THR A 328 0.15 -3.66 -19.35
N THR A 329 1.47 -3.54 -19.21
CA THR A 329 2.13 -3.18 -17.93
C THR A 329 1.50 -1.93 -17.31
N PHE A 330 1.13 -0.96 -18.15
CA PHE A 330 0.47 0.25 -17.66
C PHE A 330 -0.95 -0.01 -17.13
N SER A 331 -1.71 -0.90 -17.77
CA SER A 331 -3.03 -1.33 -17.28
C SER A 331 -2.92 -2.05 -15.93
N GLU A 332 -1.92 -2.91 -15.77
CA GLU A 332 -1.61 -3.58 -14.49
C GLU A 332 -1.28 -2.58 -13.38
N ILE A 333 -0.51 -1.53 -13.67
CA ILE A 333 -0.20 -0.46 -12.72
C ILE A 333 -1.48 0.27 -12.28
N ILE A 334 -2.34 0.65 -13.23
CA ILE A 334 -3.62 1.30 -12.93
C ILE A 334 -4.48 0.40 -12.05
N GLN A 335 -4.55 -0.90 -12.37
CA GLN A 335 -5.29 -1.88 -11.60
C GLN A 335 -4.73 -2.02 -10.18
N MET A 336 -3.40 -2.15 -10.01
CA MET A 336 -2.76 -2.20 -8.69
C MET A 336 -3.09 -0.98 -7.84
N VAL A 337 -3.02 0.23 -8.39
CA VAL A 337 -3.34 1.46 -7.64
C VAL A 337 -4.83 1.53 -7.28
N SER A 338 -5.71 1.06 -8.17
CA SER A 338 -7.15 0.96 -7.92
C SER A 338 -7.45 -0.04 -6.80
N ASP A 339 -6.84 -1.22 -6.85
CA ASP A 339 -7.00 -2.28 -5.85
C ASP A 339 -6.45 -1.85 -4.49
N ALA A 340 -5.27 -1.22 -4.46
CA ALA A 340 -4.73 -0.63 -3.24
C ALA A 340 -5.69 0.37 -2.60
N SER A 341 -6.35 1.19 -3.42
CA SER A 341 -7.32 2.19 -2.94
C SER A 341 -8.64 1.59 -2.45
N SER A 342 -8.98 0.37 -2.90
CA SER A 342 -10.17 -0.37 -2.49
C SER A 342 -9.99 -1.17 -1.20
N THR A 343 -8.75 -1.49 -0.82
CA THR A 343 -8.43 -2.23 0.41
C THR A 343 -8.42 -1.31 1.63
N LYS A 344 -8.61 -1.88 2.82
CA LYS A 344 -8.60 -1.13 4.08
C LYS A 344 -7.33 -1.40 4.89
N ALA A 345 -6.66 -0.33 5.24
CA ALA A 345 -5.58 -0.36 6.24
C ALA A 345 -6.11 -0.71 7.64
N PRO A 346 -5.33 -1.37 8.50
CA PRO A 346 -5.69 -1.69 9.88
C PRO A 346 -6.18 -0.49 10.68
N ILE A 347 -5.54 0.66 10.56
CA ILE A 347 -5.94 1.90 11.23
C ILE A 347 -7.32 2.39 10.79
N ALA A 348 -7.71 2.16 9.53
CA ALA A 348 -9.03 2.50 9.03
C ALA A 348 -10.11 1.62 9.67
N ARG A 349 -9.85 0.32 9.84
CA ARG A 349 -10.78 -0.61 10.52
C ARG A 349 -11.06 -0.19 11.96
N ILE A 350 -10.03 0.30 12.67
CA ILE A 350 -10.17 0.84 14.04
C ILE A 350 -11.05 2.10 14.04
N ALA A 351 -10.79 3.03 13.11
CA ALA A 351 -11.58 4.26 12.99
C ALA A 351 -13.05 3.99 12.67
N ASP A 352 -13.33 3.03 11.79
CA ASP A 352 -14.70 2.60 11.45
C ASP A 352 -15.42 1.99 12.65
N LYS A 353 -14.76 1.13 13.43
CA LYS A 353 -15.31 0.54 14.64
C LYS A 353 -15.66 1.60 15.69
N VAL A 354 -14.77 2.57 15.90
CA VAL A 354 -15.00 3.71 16.79
C VAL A 354 -16.20 4.54 16.29
N SER A 355 -16.28 4.82 14.99
CA SER A 355 -17.39 5.55 14.38
C SER A 355 -18.75 4.85 14.58
N GLY A 356 -18.79 3.53 14.47
CA GLY A 356 -20.01 2.74 14.68
C GLY A 356 -20.56 2.79 16.11
N ILE A 357 -19.66 2.91 17.11
CA ILE A 357 -20.06 3.05 18.54
C ILE A 357 -20.41 4.49 18.87
N PHE A 358 -19.75 5.45 18.21
CA PHE A 358 -19.84 6.87 18.54
C PHE A 358 -21.26 7.42 18.39
N VAL A 359 -21.96 7.11 17.29
CA VAL A 359 -23.31 7.64 17.01
C VAL A 359 -24.34 7.20 18.07
N PRO A 360 -24.47 5.92 18.44
CA PRO A 360 -25.30 5.52 19.56
C PRO A 360 -24.96 6.23 20.87
N CYS A 361 -23.67 6.36 21.20
CA CYS A 361 -23.23 7.05 22.42
C CYS A 361 -23.68 8.51 22.42
N VAL A 362 -23.59 9.20 21.29
CA VAL A 362 -24.02 10.60 21.17
C VAL A 362 -25.51 10.76 21.40
N ILE A 363 -26.33 9.85 20.87
CA ILE A 363 -27.78 9.86 21.12
C ILE A 363 -28.06 9.74 22.61
N VAL A 364 -27.37 8.82 23.31
CA VAL A 364 -27.52 8.65 24.77
C VAL A 364 -27.04 9.92 25.49
N ILE A 365 -25.90 10.49 25.13
CA ILE A 365 -25.40 11.74 25.73
C ILE A 365 -26.41 12.88 25.57
N SER A 366 -26.98 13.02 24.36
CA SER A 366 -28.01 14.04 24.10
C SER A 366 -29.22 13.89 25.01
N ILE A 367 -29.72 12.66 25.22
CA ILE A 367 -30.83 12.35 26.13
C ILE A 367 -30.42 12.68 27.57
N VAL A 368 -29.23 12.28 27.99
CA VAL A 368 -28.73 12.57 29.34
C VAL A 368 -28.60 14.08 29.58
N VAL A 369 -28.10 14.84 28.60
CA VAL A 369 -28.03 16.32 28.69
C VAL A 369 -29.42 16.93 28.84
N MET A 370 -30.40 16.46 28.05
CA MET A 370 -31.79 16.94 28.13
C MET A 370 -32.36 16.69 29.52
N ILE A 371 -32.24 15.47 30.00
CA ILE A 371 -32.76 15.07 31.33
C ILE A 371 -32.02 15.86 32.45
N GLY A 372 -30.70 16.01 32.34
CA GLY A 372 -29.90 16.74 33.32
C GLY A 372 -30.30 18.20 33.46
N TRP A 373 -30.58 18.91 32.37
CA TRP A 373 -31.04 20.29 32.42
C TRP A 373 -32.49 20.42 32.96
N LEU A 374 -33.36 19.46 32.67
CA LEU A 374 -34.71 19.42 33.24
C LEU A 374 -34.63 19.22 34.76
N PHE A 375 -33.76 18.34 35.29
CA PHE A 375 -33.52 18.19 36.71
C PHE A 375 -32.85 19.42 37.34
N ALA A 376 -32.08 20.17 36.59
CA ALA A 376 -31.48 21.43 37.02
C ALA A 376 -32.49 22.59 37.06
N GLY A 377 -33.80 22.33 36.75
CA GLY A 377 -34.87 23.29 36.79
C GLY A 377 -34.93 24.25 35.61
N ARG A 378 -34.28 23.90 34.49
CA ARG A 378 -34.39 24.67 33.23
C ARG A 378 -35.62 24.24 32.44
N ASP A 379 -36.14 25.16 31.63
CA ASP A 379 -37.29 24.94 30.75
C ASP A 379 -37.00 23.85 29.70
N LEU A 380 -38.06 23.18 29.26
CA LEU A 380 -37.97 22.12 28.24
C LEU A 380 -37.31 22.66 26.92
N SER A 381 -37.61 23.88 26.52
CA SER A 381 -37.03 24.53 25.36
C SER A 381 -35.51 24.60 25.43
N TYR A 382 -34.94 25.10 26.55
CA TYR A 382 -33.52 25.17 26.78
C TYR A 382 -32.87 23.78 26.78
N ALA A 383 -33.47 22.82 27.50
CA ALA A 383 -32.98 21.44 27.58
C ALA A 383 -32.97 20.77 26.18
N LEU A 384 -33.97 21.02 25.38
CA LEU A 384 -34.11 20.48 24.02
C LEU A 384 -33.09 21.10 23.07
N GLU A 385 -32.90 22.44 23.14
CA GLU A 385 -31.89 23.13 22.34
C GLU A 385 -30.48 22.59 22.60
N ARG A 386 -30.10 22.33 23.87
CA ARG A 386 -28.81 21.74 24.23
C ARG A 386 -28.71 20.30 23.69
N ALA A 387 -29.74 19.50 23.82
CA ALA A 387 -29.77 18.14 23.31
C ALA A 387 -29.63 18.10 21.79
N ILE A 388 -30.34 18.96 21.06
CA ILE A 388 -30.23 19.09 19.61
C ILE A 388 -28.82 19.56 19.22
N SER A 389 -28.27 20.55 19.96
CA SER A 389 -26.90 21.03 19.71
C SER A 389 -25.88 19.92 19.83
N VAL A 390 -25.97 19.05 20.85
CA VAL A 390 -25.11 17.88 21.03
C VAL A 390 -25.27 16.90 19.87
N LEU A 391 -26.51 16.58 19.43
CA LEU A 391 -26.76 15.69 18.30
C LEU A 391 -26.08 16.19 17.03
N VAL A 392 -26.25 17.47 16.72
CA VAL A 392 -25.77 18.07 15.49
C VAL A 392 -24.26 18.19 15.47
N ILE A 393 -23.63 18.63 16.58
CA ILE A 393 -22.19 18.89 16.63
C ILE A 393 -21.36 17.58 16.63
N SER A 394 -21.96 16.49 17.05
CA SER A 394 -21.28 15.22 17.28
C SER A 394 -21.24 14.31 16.04
N CYS A 395 -21.45 14.84 14.85
CA CYS A 395 -21.32 14.03 13.66
C CYS A 395 -19.88 13.58 13.40
N PRO A 396 -19.58 12.30 13.23
CA PRO A 396 -18.24 11.81 12.97
C PRO A 396 -17.84 11.90 11.47
N CYS A 397 -18.29 12.93 10.75
CA CYS A 397 -18.08 13.08 9.32
C CYS A 397 -16.58 13.06 8.94
N ALA A 398 -15.80 13.86 9.67
CA ALA A 398 -14.36 13.97 9.44
C ALA A 398 -13.59 12.67 9.76
N LEU A 399 -14.06 11.90 10.75
CA LEU A 399 -13.42 10.65 11.17
C LEU A 399 -13.45 9.58 10.06
N GLY A 400 -14.59 9.43 9.39
CA GLY A 400 -14.75 8.46 8.30
C GLY A 400 -13.91 8.77 7.07
N LEU A 401 -13.43 10.02 6.91
CA LEU A 401 -12.61 10.46 5.79
C LEU A 401 -11.11 10.55 6.12
N ALA A 402 -10.77 10.65 7.39
CA ALA A 402 -9.42 10.93 7.87
C ALA A 402 -8.38 9.97 7.30
N THR A 403 -8.69 8.67 7.26
CA THR A 403 -7.78 7.61 6.79
C THR A 403 -7.89 7.40 5.28
N PRO A 404 -9.08 7.17 4.68
CA PRO A 404 -9.16 6.84 3.26
C PRO A 404 -8.61 7.92 2.33
N VAL A 405 -8.86 9.18 2.64
CA VAL A 405 -8.36 10.31 1.81
C VAL A 405 -6.83 10.40 1.86
N ALA A 406 -6.23 10.24 3.05
CA ALA A 406 -4.77 10.25 3.20
C ALA A 406 -4.09 9.08 2.47
N ILE A 407 -4.67 7.86 2.55
CA ILE A 407 -4.18 6.68 1.84
C ILE A 407 -4.25 6.88 0.33
N MET A 408 -5.38 7.39 -0.18
CA MET A 408 -5.53 7.62 -1.62
C MET A 408 -4.52 8.64 -2.15
N VAL A 409 -4.29 9.73 -1.41
CA VAL A 409 -3.25 10.72 -1.76
C VAL A 409 -1.86 10.09 -1.68
N GLY A 410 -1.60 9.26 -0.65
CA GLY A 410 -0.34 8.53 -0.49
C GLY A 410 -0.09 7.56 -1.65
N ASN A 411 -1.06 6.72 -2.00
CA ASN A 411 -0.96 5.80 -3.14
C ASN A 411 -0.76 6.55 -4.46
N GLY A 412 -1.49 7.65 -4.67
CA GLY A 412 -1.34 8.49 -5.86
C GLY A 412 0.04 9.15 -5.96
N ALA A 413 0.60 9.60 -4.83
CA ALA A 413 1.96 10.13 -4.77
C ALA A 413 3.00 9.03 -5.01
N GLY A 414 2.79 7.82 -4.48
CA GLY A 414 3.61 6.64 -4.74
C GLY A 414 3.66 6.30 -6.21
N ALA A 415 2.50 6.12 -6.84
CA ALA A 415 2.40 5.76 -8.25
C ALA A 415 3.10 6.77 -9.18
N LYS A 416 2.99 8.07 -8.90
CA LYS A 416 3.71 9.12 -9.64
C LYS A 416 5.24 9.03 -9.54
N ASN A 417 5.75 8.37 -8.51
CA ASN A 417 7.17 8.18 -8.28
C ASN A 417 7.61 6.74 -8.52
N GLY A 418 6.80 5.94 -9.24
CA GLY A 418 7.13 4.55 -9.54
C GLY A 418 7.09 3.60 -8.32
N ILE A 419 6.41 3.98 -7.24
CA ILE A 419 6.24 3.18 -6.01
C ILE A 419 4.80 2.69 -5.96
N LEU A 420 4.57 1.40 -6.19
CA LEU A 420 3.26 0.80 -6.30
C LEU A 420 2.97 -0.07 -5.07
N PHE A 421 1.97 0.30 -4.29
CA PHE A 421 1.46 -0.51 -3.18
C PHE A 421 0.31 -1.39 -3.69
N LYS A 422 0.33 -2.68 -3.42
CA LYS A 422 -0.78 -3.58 -3.78
C LYS A 422 -1.98 -3.46 -2.85
N THR A 423 -1.75 -3.03 -1.61
CA THR A 423 -2.80 -2.85 -0.61
C THR A 423 -2.55 -1.63 0.27
N SER A 424 -3.62 -1.08 0.85
CA SER A 424 -3.51 -0.02 1.87
C SER A 424 -2.78 -0.50 3.13
N GLU A 425 -2.84 -1.80 3.42
CA GLU A 425 -2.11 -2.41 4.54
C GLU A 425 -0.61 -2.40 4.28
N ALA A 426 -0.16 -2.67 3.04
CA ALA A 426 1.24 -2.57 2.65
C ALA A 426 1.77 -1.14 2.83
N LEU A 427 0.98 -0.13 2.44
CA LEU A 427 1.33 1.27 2.67
C LEU A 427 1.46 1.58 4.18
N GLU A 428 0.56 1.10 5.03
CA GLU A 428 0.63 1.30 6.48
C GLU A 428 1.84 0.59 7.09
N ASN A 429 2.04 -0.69 6.78
CA ASN A 429 3.10 -1.52 7.35
C ASN A 429 4.49 -1.04 6.95
N ALA A 430 4.68 -0.54 5.72
CA ALA A 430 5.96 0.01 5.27
C ALA A 430 6.47 1.18 6.13
N GLY A 431 5.58 1.94 6.77
CA GLY A 431 5.94 3.00 7.70
C GLY A 431 6.43 2.52 9.07
N HIS A 432 6.20 1.26 9.40
CA HIS A 432 6.56 0.64 10.68
C HIS A 432 7.79 -0.27 10.60
N ILE A 433 8.47 -0.33 9.44
CA ILE A 433 9.65 -1.14 9.21
C ILE A 433 10.78 -0.73 10.15
N GLN A 434 11.45 -1.75 10.71
CA GLN A 434 12.58 -1.60 11.63
C GLN A 434 13.86 -2.26 11.09
N ILE A 435 13.70 -3.26 10.21
CA ILE A 435 14.78 -4.00 9.56
C ILE A 435 14.50 -4.05 8.07
N VAL A 436 15.48 -3.72 7.25
CA VAL A 436 15.46 -3.90 5.80
C VAL A 436 16.47 -4.97 5.43
N ALA A 437 15.96 -6.10 4.94
CA ALA A 437 16.76 -7.19 4.42
C ALA A 437 16.88 -7.03 2.89
N LEU A 438 18.10 -6.88 2.41
CA LEU A 438 18.41 -6.65 1.01
C LEU A 438 19.02 -7.92 0.40
N ASP A 439 18.47 -8.40 -0.72
CA ASP A 439 19.25 -9.30 -1.55
C ASP A 439 20.48 -8.57 -2.13
N LYS A 440 21.52 -9.32 -2.49
CA LYS A 440 22.70 -8.72 -3.12
C LYS A 440 22.44 -8.40 -4.58
N THR A 441 22.12 -9.44 -5.37
CA THR A 441 22.12 -9.41 -6.83
C THR A 441 20.90 -8.66 -7.37
N GLY A 442 21.11 -7.71 -8.29
CA GLY A 442 19.99 -6.90 -8.84
C GLY A 442 19.39 -5.87 -7.87
N THR A 443 19.66 -6.01 -6.56
CA THR A 443 19.15 -5.12 -5.50
C THR A 443 20.22 -4.14 -5.03
N ILE A 444 21.29 -4.59 -4.38
CA ILE A 444 22.45 -3.76 -4.02
C ILE A 444 23.36 -3.54 -5.23
N THR A 445 23.50 -4.57 -6.07
CA THR A 445 24.30 -4.58 -7.28
C THR A 445 23.43 -4.43 -8.54
N GLU A 446 24.03 -4.17 -9.70
CA GLU A 446 23.32 -3.97 -10.96
C GLU A 446 22.68 -5.26 -11.52
N GLY A 447 23.11 -6.44 -11.03
CA GLY A 447 22.68 -7.74 -11.56
C GLY A 447 23.30 -8.05 -12.94
N LYS A 448 24.27 -7.26 -13.37
CA LYS A 448 24.98 -7.37 -14.64
C LYS A 448 26.48 -7.54 -14.38
N PRO A 449 26.94 -8.79 -14.17
CA PRO A 449 28.37 -9.06 -13.99
C PRO A 449 29.18 -8.51 -15.15
N VAL A 450 30.37 -7.94 -14.84
CA VAL A 450 31.32 -7.42 -15.82
C VAL A 450 32.71 -7.96 -15.53
N VAL A 451 33.51 -8.17 -16.56
CA VAL A 451 34.90 -8.54 -16.42
C VAL A 451 35.68 -7.38 -15.80
N LYS A 452 36.46 -7.63 -14.73
CA LYS A 452 37.27 -6.64 -14.02
C LYS A 452 38.74 -6.76 -14.33
N ASP A 453 39.31 -7.92 -14.18
CA ASP A 453 40.73 -8.14 -14.45
C ASP A 453 40.93 -9.42 -15.25
N ILE A 454 41.95 -9.40 -16.08
CA ILE A 454 42.44 -10.56 -16.83
C ILE A 454 43.87 -10.81 -16.33
N LEU A 455 44.05 -11.96 -15.70
CA LEU A 455 45.30 -12.32 -15.01
C LEU A 455 45.88 -13.59 -15.64
N PRO A 456 46.65 -13.45 -16.76
CA PRO A 456 47.22 -14.60 -17.40
C PRO A 456 48.33 -15.21 -16.52
N ALA A 457 48.52 -16.52 -16.60
CA ALA A 457 49.60 -17.23 -15.88
C ALA A 457 50.98 -16.77 -16.33
N LYS A 458 51.10 -16.41 -17.62
CA LYS A 458 52.26 -15.76 -18.26
C LYS A 458 51.71 -14.69 -19.21
N ASN A 459 52.44 -13.58 -19.36
CA ASN A 459 52.03 -12.50 -20.26
C ASN A 459 51.76 -12.98 -21.71
N GLU A 460 52.46 -14.01 -22.13
CA GLU A 460 52.29 -14.61 -23.46
C GLU A 460 50.96 -15.28 -23.67
N TYR A 461 50.23 -15.63 -22.59
CA TYR A 461 48.92 -16.31 -22.62
C TYR A 461 47.74 -15.35 -22.60
N TYR A 462 47.92 -14.04 -22.64
CA TYR A 462 46.82 -13.07 -22.54
C TYR A 462 45.73 -13.26 -23.61
N ASP A 463 46.17 -13.29 -24.90
CA ASP A 463 45.24 -13.43 -26.02
C ASP A 463 44.64 -14.83 -26.08
N GLU A 464 45.43 -15.86 -25.75
CA GLU A 464 44.97 -17.24 -25.74
C GLU A 464 43.97 -17.50 -24.60
N LEU A 465 44.20 -16.92 -23.39
CA LEU A 465 43.24 -16.95 -22.27
C LEU A 465 41.92 -16.36 -22.66
N LEU A 466 41.88 -15.17 -23.27
CA LEU A 466 40.67 -14.54 -23.73
C LEU A 466 39.93 -15.34 -24.79
N LYS A 467 40.69 -15.82 -25.80
CA LYS A 467 40.17 -16.64 -26.89
C LYS A 467 39.53 -17.92 -26.38
N VAL A 468 40.23 -18.66 -25.51
CA VAL A 468 39.74 -19.91 -24.89
C VAL A 468 38.52 -19.61 -24.01
N ALA A 469 38.57 -18.57 -23.17
CA ALA A 469 37.46 -18.22 -22.30
C ALA A 469 36.21 -17.83 -23.08
N CYS A 470 36.33 -16.95 -24.09
CA CYS A 470 35.16 -16.54 -24.91
C CYS A 470 34.61 -17.70 -25.74
N SER A 471 35.47 -18.54 -26.32
CA SER A 471 35.04 -19.70 -27.14
C SER A 471 34.33 -20.76 -26.29
N LEU A 472 34.83 -21.02 -25.06
CA LEU A 472 34.26 -21.98 -24.12
C LEU A 472 32.90 -21.48 -23.56
N GLU A 473 32.83 -20.22 -23.15
CA GLU A 473 31.65 -19.64 -22.51
C GLU A 473 30.56 -19.20 -23.52
N ASN A 474 30.86 -19.22 -24.84
CA ASN A 474 29.89 -18.84 -25.87
C ASN A 474 28.66 -19.75 -25.91
N LYS A 475 28.76 -21.00 -25.45
CA LYS A 475 27.68 -21.97 -25.35
C LYS A 475 27.05 -22.05 -23.96
N SER A 476 27.53 -21.25 -23.00
CA SER A 476 27.03 -21.20 -21.64
C SER A 476 25.98 -20.11 -21.45
N GLU A 477 24.86 -20.43 -20.83
CA GLU A 477 23.81 -19.45 -20.49
C GLU A 477 24.06 -18.76 -19.14
N HIS A 478 25.15 -19.13 -18.44
CA HIS A 478 25.44 -18.60 -17.12
C HIS A 478 25.70 -17.08 -17.17
N PRO A 479 25.26 -16.27 -16.18
CA PRO A 479 25.48 -14.82 -16.15
C PRO A 479 26.96 -14.40 -16.25
N LEU A 480 27.86 -15.20 -15.63
CA LEU A 480 29.31 -14.96 -15.72
C LEU A 480 29.86 -15.19 -17.13
N ALA A 481 29.30 -16.17 -17.86
CA ALA A 481 29.65 -16.43 -19.25
C ALA A 481 29.24 -15.26 -20.15
N LYS A 482 28.05 -14.70 -19.94
CA LYS A 482 27.56 -13.52 -20.67
C LYS A 482 28.52 -12.33 -20.50
N ALA A 483 29.05 -12.13 -19.28
CA ALA A 483 30.02 -11.07 -19.00
C ALA A 483 31.31 -11.25 -19.79
N ILE A 484 31.84 -12.47 -19.85
CA ILE A 484 33.05 -12.79 -20.60
C ILE A 484 32.80 -12.60 -22.11
N ASN A 485 31.69 -13.07 -22.62
CA ASN A 485 31.34 -12.95 -24.03
C ASN A 485 31.10 -11.48 -24.47
N MET A 486 30.49 -10.68 -23.58
CA MET A 486 30.32 -9.25 -23.80
C MET A 486 31.67 -8.54 -23.90
N TYR A 487 32.57 -8.83 -22.95
CA TYR A 487 33.93 -8.32 -22.97
C TYR A 487 34.67 -8.72 -24.24
N GLY A 488 34.53 -10.00 -24.67
CA GLY A 488 35.11 -10.50 -25.91
C GLY A 488 34.63 -9.77 -27.16
N LYS A 489 33.30 -9.46 -27.22
CA LYS A 489 32.75 -8.66 -28.34
C LYS A 489 33.27 -7.25 -28.36
N GLU A 490 33.36 -6.57 -27.22
CA GLU A 490 33.89 -5.20 -27.12
C GLU A 490 35.35 -5.11 -27.55
N HIS A 491 36.14 -6.16 -27.31
CA HIS A 491 37.54 -6.22 -27.64
C HIS A 491 37.83 -6.97 -28.94
N ALA A 492 36.80 -7.27 -29.73
CA ALA A 492 36.87 -7.96 -31.02
C ALA A 492 37.68 -9.29 -30.96
N VAL A 493 37.52 -10.06 -29.86
CA VAL A 493 38.12 -11.37 -29.69
C VAL A 493 37.52 -12.37 -30.68
N GLN A 494 38.37 -13.11 -31.39
CA GLN A 494 37.91 -14.15 -32.31
C GLN A 494 37.39 -15.35 -31.50
N ILE A 495 36.09 -15.65 -31.62
CA ILE A 495 35.46 -16.81 -31.02
C ILE A 495 35.59 -17.99 -31.96
N GLU A 496 36.12 -19.11 -31.51
CA GLU A 496 36.25 -20.32 -32.27
C GLU A 496 35.15 -21.35 -31.93
N GLU A 497 34.87 -22.21 -32.91
CA GLU A 497 33.84 -23.23 -32.72
C GLU A 497 34.35 -24.33 -31.77
N THR A 498 33.52 -24.64 -30.74
CA THR A 498 33.81 -25.70 -29.76
C THR A 498 32.87 -26.89 -29.97
N THR A 499 33.40 -28.11 -29.75
CA THR A 499 32.65 -29.34 -29.77
C THR A 499 32.61 -29.98 -28.38
N ASP A 500 31.73 -30.96 -28.16
CA ASP A 500 31.62 -31.74 -26.92
C ASP A 500 31.45 -30.85 -25.66
N PHE A 501 30.70 -29.77 -25.77
CA PHE A 501 30.44 -28.87 -24.64
C PHE A 501 29.69 -29.59 -23.51
N LYS A 502 30.19 -29.51 -22.30
CA LYS A 502 29.61 -30.10 -21.09
C LYS A 502 29.61 -29.08 -19.94
N ALA A 503 28.43 -28.82 -19.39
CA ALA A 503 28.32 -28.09 -18.13
C ALA A 503 28.53 -29.06 -16.95
N LEU A 504 29.48 -28.75 -16.08
CA LEU A 504 29.85 -29.53 -14.89
C LEU A 504 29.21 -28.87 -13.67
N GLN A 505 28.08 -29.40 -13.26
CA GLN A 505 27.25 -28.77 -12.23
C GLN A 505 28.06 -28.43 -10.96
N GLY A 506 28.11 -27.13 -10.61
CA GLY A 506 28.84 -26.57 -9.47
C GLY A 506 30.37 -26.49 -9.65
N ASN A 507 30.93 -26.92 -10.79
CA ASN A 507 32.37 -26.97 -11.03
C ASN A 507 32.82 -26.04 -12.16
N GLY A 508 32.09 -25.93 -13.23
CA GLY A 508 32.43 -25.11 -14.39
C GLY A 508 31.94 -25.70 -15.71
N VAL A 509 32.66 -25.44 -16.79
CA VAL A 509 32.34 -25.89 -18.16
C VAL A 509 33.58 -26.51 -18.81
N GLN A 510 33.36 -27.42 -19.73
CA GLN A 510 34.42 -28.12 -20.50
C GLN A 510 33.96 -28.28 -21.96
N ALA A 511 34.90 -28.12 -22.90
CA ALA A 511 34.64 -28.41 -24.31
C ALA A 511 35.91 -28.83 -25.03
N MET A 512 35.80 -29.21 -26.31
CA MET A 512 36.96 -29.46 -27.19
C MET A 512 37.07 -28.32 -28.21
N MET A 513 38.26 -27.80 -28.40
CA MET A 513 38.67 -26.79 -29.35
C MET A 513 39.96 -27.23 -30.07
N HIS A 514 39.94 -27.37 -31.41
CA HIS A 514 41.07 -27.84 -32.19
C HIS A 514 41.73 -29.18 -31.69
N GLY A 515 40.91 -30.08 -31.15
CA GLY A 515 41.37 -31.38 -30.60
C GLY A 515 41.99 -31.29 -29.21
N LYS A 516 42.02 -30.09 -28.60
CA LYS A 516 42.46 -29.90 -27.22
C LYS A 516 41.28 -29.74 -26.31
N CYS A 517 41.41 -30.18 -25.10
CA CYS A 517 40.38 -30.05 -24.04
C CYS A 517 40.52 -28.69 -23.35
N ILE A 518 39.50 -27.82 -23.49
CA ILE A 518 39.45 -26.55 -22.80
C ILE A 518 38.48 -26.64 -21.61
N VAL A 519 38.91 -26.10 -20.45
CA VAL A 519 38.15 -26.16 -19.21
C VAL A 519 38.10 -24.79 -18.54
N GLY A 520 36.92 -24.40 -18.10
CA GLY A 520 36.70 -23.18 -17.32
C GLY A 520 35.96 -23.52 -16.03
N GLY A 521 36.37 -22.94 -14.87
CA GLY A 521 35.66 -23.26 -13.68
C GLY A 521 36.21 -22.70 -12.37
N SER A 522 35.66 -23.19 -11.26
CA SER A 522 36.04 -22.80 -9.90
C SER A 522 37.43 -23.27 -9.47
N LYS A 523 38.06 -22.58 -8.51
CA LYS A 523 39.35 -22.96 -7.93
C LYS A 523 39.33 -24.43 -7.46
N LYS A 524 38.28 -24.83 -6.74
CA LYS A 524 38.13 -26.19 -6.21
C LYS A 524 38.19 -27.26 -7.30
N TYR A 525 37.55 -27.01 -8.41
CA TYR A 525 37.58 -27.95 -9.55
C TYR A 525 38.94 -27.97 -10.24
N MET A 526 39.57 -26.79 -10.44
CA MET A 526 40.87 -26.71 -11.09
C MET A 526 41.99 -27.33 -10.27
N GLU A 527 41.93 -27.26 -8.94
CA GLU A 527 42.87 -27.94 -8.04
C GLU A 527 42.86 -29.49 -8.16
N THR A 528 41.77 -30.06 -8.72
CA THR A 528 41.73 -31.51 -9.03
C THR A 528 42.48 -31.86 -10.32
N LYS A 529 42.77 -30.83 -11.16
CA LYS A 529 43.40 -30.99 -12.48
C LYS A 529 44.86 -30.57 -12.46
N THR A 530 45.22 -29.46 -11.78
CA THR A 530 46.55 -28.88 -11.75
C THR A 530 46.85 -28.22 -10.40
N SER A 531 48.14 -28.08 -10.06
CA SER A 531 48.57 -27.38 -8.85
C SER A 531 48.47 -25.88 -8.98
N LEU A 532 47.59 -25.24 -8.18
CA LEU A 532 47.40 -23.78 -8.15
C LEU A 532 48.07 -23.10 -6.97
N LYS A 533 49.15 -23.70 -6.39
CA LYS A 533 49.81 -23.17 -5.19
C LYS A 533 50.33 -21.74 -5.35
N ASP A 534 50.85 -21.39 -6.51
CA ASP A 534 51.43 -20.07 -6.77
C ASP A 534 50.37 -18.97 -7.00
N VAL A 535 49.11 -19.37 -7.22
CA VAL A 535 48.00 -18.46 -7.50
C VAL A 535 47.18 -18.14 -6.24
N SER A 536 47.45 -18.83 -5.13
CA SER A 536 46.63 -18.70 -3.91
C SER A 536 46.67 -17.31 -3.28
N SER A 537 47.77 -16.58 -3.36
CA SER A 537 47.87 -15.21 -2.85
C SER A 537 47.00 -14.21 -3.68
N VAL A 538 47.10 -14.33 -4.99
CA VAL A 538 46.33 -13.48 -5.92
C VAL A 538 44.85 -13.82 -5.84
N TYR A 539 44.52 -15.10 -5.71
CA TYR A 539 43.13 -15.54 -5.48
C TYR A 539 42.53 -14.91 -4.21
N ASN A 540 43.25 -14.96 -3.09
CA ASN A 540 42.77 -14.38 -1.85
C ASN A 540 42.58 -12.85 -1.94
N GLN A 541 43.50 -12.16 -2.59
CA GLN A 541 43.41 -10.72 -2.81
C GLN A 541 42.15 -10.38 -3.65
N VAL A 542 42.01 -11.04 -4.79
CA VAL A 542 40.86 -10.81 -5.70
C VAL A 542 39.54 -11.08 -5.03
N THR A 543 39.47 -12.16 -4.23
CA THR A 543 38.24 -12.53 -3.48
C THR A 543 37.94 -11.52 -2.37
N GLN A 544 38.98 -11.01 -1.68
CA GLN A 544 38.84 -9.93 -0.69
C GLN A 544 38.36 -8.61 -1.31
N GLU A 545 38.62 -8.39 -2.60
CA GLU A 545 38.08 -7.26 -3.36
C GLU A 545 36.63 -7.45 -3.83
N GLY A 546 36.00 -8.59 -3.50
CA GLY A 546 34.63 -8.91 -3.89
C GLY A 546 34.47 -9.38 -5.33
N LYS A 547 35.55 -9.79 -5.98
CA LYS A 547 35.54 -10.31 -7.35
C LYS A 547 35.46 -11.83 -7.35
N THR A 548 34.82 -12.40 -8.35
CA THR A 548 34.71 -13.86 -8.56
C THR A 548 35.73 -14.29 -9.60
N PRO A 549 36.78 -15.03 -9.24
CA PRO A 549 37.79 -15.52 -10.18
C PRO A 549 37.29 -16.79 -10.87
N LEU A 550 37.39 -16.84 -12.19
CA LEU A 550 37.15 -17.98 -13.06
C LEU A 550 38.49 -18.40 -13.67
N PHE A 551 38.83 -19.66 -13.54
CA PHE A 551 40.09 -20.24 -13.97
C PHE A 551 39.93 -20.96 -15.29
N PHE A 552 40.89 -20.80 -16.18
CA PHE A 552 40.88 -21.41 -17.54
C PHE A 552 42.14 -22.21 -17.79
N MET A 553 41.94 -23.36 -18.45
CA MET A 553 43.00 -24.29 -18.84
C MET A 553 42.77 -24.77 -20.28
N GLU A 554 43.84 -25.08 -20.95
CA GLU A 554 43.88 -25.82 -22.21
C GLU A 554 44.72 -27.10 -21.99
N ASP A 555 44.12 -28.29 -22.17
CA ASP A 555 44.64 -29.59 -21.75
C ASP A 555 45.12 -29.53 -20.27
N ASP A 556 46.43 -29.72 -20.02
CA ASP A 556 47.05 -29.68 -18.69
C ASP A 556 47.73 -28.32 -18.38
N VAL A 557 47.58 -27.33 -19.27
CA VAL A 557 48.23 -26.00 -19.14
C VAL A 557 47.27 -25.01 -18.54
N TYR A 558 47.62 -24.47 -17.37
CA TYR A 558 46.93 -23.34 -16.76
C TYR A 558 47.23 -22.06 -17.53
N LEU A 559 46.23 -21.46 -18.16
CA LEU A 559 46.34 -20.22 -18.96
C LEU A 559 46.26 -18.98 -18.08
N GLY A 560 45.40 -18.98 -17.08
CA GLY A 560 45.15 -17.84 -16.20
C GLY A 560 43.74 -17.81 -15.60
N MET A 561 43.43 -16.67 -14.98
CA MET A 561 42.10 -16.43 -14.43
C MET A 561 41.53 -15.10 -14.94
N ILE A 562 40.21 -15.06 -15.10
CA ILE A 562 39.43 -13.86 -15.42
C ILE A 562 38.57 -13.55 -14.20
N THR A 563 38.61 -12.33 -13.73
CA THR A 563 37.78 -11.93 -12.60
C THR A 563 36.53 -11.22 -13.08
N VAL A 564 35.40 -11.62 -12.52
CA VAL A 564 34.10 -11.03 -12.83
C VAL A 564 33.50 -10.48 -11.54
N ALA A 565 32.93 -9.31 -11.58
CA ALA A 565 32.20 -8.74 -10.44
C ALA A 565 30.91 -8.08 -10.93
N ASP A 566 29.90 -8.15 -10.08
CA ASP A 566 28.65 -7.42 -10.27
C ASP A 566 28.77 -6.07 -9.55
N PRO A 567 28.80 -4.95 -10.28
CA PRO A 567 29.05 -3.62 -9.71
C PRO A 567 27.92 -3.19 -8.79
N ILE A 568 28.25 -2.52 -7.70
CA ILE A 568 27.29 -1.91 -6.79
C ILE A 568 26.63 -0.74 -7.51
N LYS A 569 25.29 -0.63 -7.39
CA LYS A 569 24.52 0.51 -7.94
C LYS A 569 25.03 1.83 -7.34
N LYS A 570 25.05 2.88 -8.12
CA LYS A 570 25.59 4.19 -7.71
C LYS A 570 24.91 4.79 -6.48
N ASP A 571 23.63 4.50 -6.30
CA ASP A 571 22.79 5.02 -5.21
C ASP A 571 22.77 4.11 -3.97
N SER A 572 23.25 2.85 -4.05
CA SER A 572 23.10 1.86 -2.96
C SER A 572 23.74 2.33 -1.65
N ARG A 573 24.95 2.85 -1.70
CA ARG A 573 25.65 3.30 -0.49
C ARG A 573 24.93 4.45 0.20
N GLU A 574 24.47 5.43 -0.57
CA GLU A 574 23.74 6.57 -0.02
C GLU A 574 22.37 6.14 0.54
N ALA A 575 21.66 5.26 -0.17
CA ALA A 575 20.38 4.73 0.27
C ALA A 575 20.50 3.95 1.60
N ILE A 576 21.52 3.09 1.71
CA ILE A 576 21.79 2.34 2.95
C ILE A 576 22.09 3.29 4.11
N GLN A 577 22.92 4.30 3.90
CA GLN A 577 23.21 5.30 4.94
C GLN A 577 21.96 6.08 5.36
N GLN A 578 21.08 6.41 4.42
CA GLN A 578 19.82 7.10 4.74
C GLN A 578 18.88 6.21 5.55
N LEU A 579 18.79 4.89 5.28
CA LEU A 579 18.03 3.94 6.08
C LEU A 579 18.56 3.87 7.52
N GLU A 580 19.88 3.76 7.69
CA GLU A 580 20.53 3.74 9.01
C GLU A 580 20.32 5.05 9.78
N ASN A 581 20.38 6.20 9.11
CA ASN A 581 20.06 7.50 9.70
C ASN A 581 18.60 7.59 10.18
N MET A 582 17.69 6.87 9.52
CA MET A 582 16.31 6.70 10.01
C MET A 582 16.21 5.74 11.20
N GLY A 583 17.31 5.12 11.63
CA GLY A 583 17.36 4.13 12.71
C GLY A 583 16.84 2.75 12.28
N ILE A 584 16.80 2.47 10.99
CA ILE A 584 16.41 1.18 10.43
C ILE A 584 17.68 0.35 10.28
N GLU A 585 17.65 -0.89 10.76
CA GLU A 585 18.76 -1.83 10.59
C GLU A 585 18.76 -2.37 9.16
N VAL A 586 19.92 -2.32 8.49
CA VAL A 586 20.09 -2.87 7.14
C VAL A 586 20.89 -4.16 7.23
N VAL A 587 20.36 -5.20 6.56
CA VAL A 587 20.94 -6.55 6.55
C VAL A 587 21.07 -7.01 5.10
N MET A 588 22.21 -7.53 4.71
CA MET A 588 22.40 -8.16 3.40
C MET A 588 22.26 -9.68 3.50
N ILE A 589 21.51 -10.29 2.58
CA ILE A 589 21.36 -11.73 2.45
C ILE A 589 21.88 -12.14 1.07
N THR A 590 22.79 -13.11 1.02
CA THR A 590 23.39 -13.55 -0.26
C THR A 590 23.80 -15.02 -0.22
N GLY A 591 23.79 -15.68 -1.39
CA GLY A 591 24.35 -17.01 -1.61
C GLY A 591 25.87 -17.03 -1.74
N ASP A 592 26.53 -15.89 -1.84
CA ASP A 592 27.98 -15.79 -1.97
C ASP A 592 28.70 -16.30 -0.73
N ASN A 593 29.95 -16.67 -0.90
CA ASN A 593 30.84 -17.01 0.22
C ASN A 593 31.06 -15.79 1.13
N GLU A 594 31.43 -16.02 2.35
CA GLU A 594 31.58 -15.04 3.42
C GLU A 594 32.58 -13.91 3.05
N ALA A 595 33.70 -14.25 2.41
CA ALA A 595 34.72 -13.25 2.02
C ALA A 595 34.19 -12.27 0.99
N THR A 596 33.57 -12.76 -0.09
CA THR A 596 32.95 -11.92 -1.12
C THR A 596 31.78 -11.10 -0.58
N ALA A 597 30.93 -11.72 0.23
CA ALA A 597 29.79 -11.06 0.84
C ALA A 597 30.22 -9.90 1.75
N ASN A 598 31.20 -10.10 2.62
CA ASN A 598 31.75 -9.06 3.49
C ASN A 598 32.43 -7.92 2.71
N ALA A 599 33.13 -8.24 1.63
CA ALA A 599 33.75 -7.23 0.77
C ALA A 599 32.70 -6.30 0.14
N ILE A 600 31.64 -6.87 -0.43
CA ILE A 600 30.54 -6.11 -1.03
C ILE A 600 29.79 -5.30 0.03
N ALA A 601 29.49 -5.91 1.17
CA ALA A 601 28.82 -5.25 2.29
C ALA A 601 29.61 -4.03 2.79
N HIS A 602 30.91 -4.17 2.95
CA HIS A 602 31.78 -3.04 3.33
C HIS A 602 31.77 -1.92 2.29
N GLN A 603 31.80 -2.24 1.01
CA GLN A 603 31.74 -1.24 -0.07
C GLN A 603 30.37 -0.53 -0.09
N ALA A 604 29.27 -1.28 0.14
CA ALA A 604 27.91 -0.76 0.18
C ALA A 604 27.58 -0.03 1.50
N GLY A 605 28.36 -0.26 2.58
CA GLY A 605 28.11 0.32 3.91
C GLY A 605 27.16 -0.52 4.76
N VAL A 606 26.93 -1.80 4.45
CA VAL A 606 26.12 -2.73 5.25
C VAL A 606 26.97 -3.36 6.36
N HIS A 607 26.44 -3.33 7.59
CA HIS A 607 27.17 -3.86 8.75
C HIS A 607 26.81 -5.31 9.12
N LYS A 608 25.67 -5.82 8.69
CA LYS A 608 25.21 -7.18 8.98
C LYS A 608 24.99 -7.97 7.70
N VAL A 609 25.58 -9.15 7.64
CA VAL A 609 25.59 -10.03 6.47
C VAL A 609 25.20 -11.44 6.85
N TYR A 610 24.32 -12.04 6.07
CA TYR A 610 24.07 -13.48 6.05
C TYR A 610 24.59 -14.02 4.71
N ALA A 611 25.76 -14.64 4.76
CA ALA A 611 26.45 -15.21 3.61
C ALA A 611 26.14 -16.70 3.46
N SER A 612 26.41 -17.27 2.27
CA SER A 612 26.22 -18.68 1.94
C SER A 612 24.80 -19.20 2.18
N VAL A 613 23.80 -18.33 2.03
CA VAL A 613 22.37 -18.65 2.23
C VAL A 613 21.79 -19.18 0.93
N LEU A 614 21.34 -20.43 0.91
CA LEU A 614 20.64 -21.00 -0.23
C LEU A 614 19.26 -20.33 -0.42
N PRO A 615 18.68 -20.33 -1.63
CA PRO A 615 17.36 -19.75 -1.87
C PRO A 615 16.27 -20.25 -0.92
N SER A 616 16.26 -21.57 -0.64
CA SER A 616 15.33 -22.21 0.31
C SER A 616 15.54 -21.80 1.78
N GLN A 617 16.71 -21.27 2.13
CA GLN A 617 17.04 -20.84 3.49
C GLN A 617 16.81 -19.35 3.74
N LYS A 618 16.63 -18.54 2.68
CA LYS A 618 16.36 -17.11 2.82
C LYS A 618 15.11 -16.85 3.67
N GLU A 619 14.07 -17.67 3.50
CA GLU A 619 12.84 -17.60 4.30
C GLU A 619 13.13 -17.76 5.80
N ALA A 620 13.97 -18.72 6.18
CA ALA A 620 14.33 -18.95 7.58
C ALA A 620 15.08 -17.77 8.20
N VAL A 621 15.96 -17.12 7.43
CA VAL A 621 16.64 -15.89 7.87
C VAL A 621 15.62 -14.78 8.13
N ILE A 622 14.66 -14.56 7.22
CA ILE A 622 13.58 -13.57 7.41
C ILE A 622 12.77 -13.90 8.66
N GLN A 623 12.43 -15.17 8.89
CA GLN A 623 11.70 -15.58 10.08
C GLN A 623 12.47 -15.29 11.38
N LYS A 624 13.80 -15.46 11.38
CA LYS A 624 14.67 -15.10 12.51
C LYS A 624 14.65 -13.58 12.73
N LEU A 625 14.77 -12.79 11.68
CA LEU A 625 14.75 -11.33 11.77
C LEU A 625 13.40 -10.79 12.28
N LYS A 626 12.26 -11.40 11.90
CA LYS A 626 10.91 -11.03 12.37
C LYS A 626 10.73 -11.14 13.88
N LYS A 627 11.48 -12.02 14.56
CA LYS A 627 11.45 -12.10 16.04
C LYS A 627 12.03 -10.83 16.69
N ARG A 628 12.86 -10.07 15.97
CA ARG A 628 13.53 -8.85 16.44
C ARG A 628 12.76 -7.58 16.13
N GLY A 629 11.99 -7.56 15.05
CA GLY A 629 11.24 -6.39 14.61
C GLY A 629 10.53 -6.62 13.28
N LYS A 630 9.85 -5.58 12.80
CA LYS A 630 9.18 -5.59 11.50
C LYS A 630 10.19 -5.55 10.36
N VAL A 631 10.11 -6.52 9.45
CA VAL A 631 11.07 -6.77 8.38
C VAL A 631 10.46 -6.44 7.02
N ALA A 632 11.17 -5.62 6.23
CA ALA A 632 10.99 -5.56 4.78
C ALA A 632 12.06 -6.41 4.10
N MET A 633 11.66 -7.30 3.20
CA MET A 633 12.57 -8.00 2.29
C MET A 633 12.53 -7.31 0.93
N VAL A 634 13.70 -6.97 0.38
CA VAL A 634 13.84 -6.36 -0.95
C VAL A 634 14.63 -7.32 -1.84
N GLY A 635 14.05 -7.66 -2.98
CA GLY A 635 14.66 -8.56 -3.97
C GLY A 635 14.13 -8.29 -5.38
N ASP A 636 14.80 -8.85 -6.39
CA ASP A 636 14.47 -8.66 -7.82
C ASP A 636 14.01 -9.93 -8.52
N GLY A 637 14.19 -11.11 -7.91
CA GLY A 637 14.15 -12.37 -8.59
C GLY A 637 13.20 -13.43 -8.05
N ILE A 638 13.03 -14.47 -8.86
CA ILE A 638 12.26 -15.68 -8.55
C ILE A 638 12.80 -16.37 -7.29
N ASN A 639 14.12 -16.29 -7.07
CA ASN A 639 14.79 -16.92 -5.93
C ASN A 639 14.41 -16.30 -4.57
N ASP A 640 13.89 -15.07 -4.59
CA ASP A 640 13.52 -14.33 -3.38
C ASP A 640 12.02 -14.43 -3.05
N ALA A 641 11.18 -14.95 -3.96
CA ALA A 641 9.74 -15.03 -3.78
C ALA A 641 9.31 -15.65 -2.43
N PRO A 642 9.88 -16.76 -1.93
CA PRO A 642 9.52 -17.29 -0.62
C PRO A 642 9.88 -16.33 0.53
N ALA A 643 11.00 -15.60 0.42
CA ALA A 643 11.44 -14.63 1.41
C ALA A 643 10.60 -13.36 1.39
N LEU A 644 10.19 -12.89 0.19
CA LEU A 644 9.30 -11.75 -0.01
C LEU A 644 7.94 -12.01 0.66
N VAL A 645 7.33 -13.16 0.38
CA VAL A 645 6.03 -13.55 0.98
C VAL A 645 6.14 -13.70 2.51
N ARG A 646 7.30 -14.17 3.02
CA ARG A 646 7.49 -14.40 4.46
C ARG A 646 7.72 -13.14 5.27
N ALA A 647 8.25 -12.10 4.67
CA ALA A 647 8.51 -10.81 5.33
C ALA A 647 7.22 -10.17 5.88
N ASP A 648 7.33 -9.11 6.66
CA ASP A 648 6.17 -8.28 7.01
C ASP A 648 5.77 -7.40 5.82
N ILE A 649 6.75 -7.07 4.96
CA ILE A 649 6.57 -6.40 3.67
C ILE A 649 7.56 -6.99 2.67
N GLY A 650 7.07 -7.55 1.59
CA GLY A 650 7.85 -7.92 0.41
C GLY A 650 7.94 -6.75 -0.56
N VAL A 651 9.13 -6.42 -1.03
CA VAL A 651 9.39 -5.33 -1.97
C VAL A 651 10.12 -5.88 -3.19
N ALA A 652 9.48 -5.85 -4.35
CA ALA A 652 10.12 -6.13 -5.63
C ALA A 652 10.76 -4.85 -6.18
N ILE A 653 12.04 -4.94 -6.59
CA ILE A 653 12.80 -3.80 -7.12
C ILE A 653 13.10 -3.99 -8.61
N GLY A 654 12.88 -2.92 -9.40
CA GLY A 654 12.96 -2.97 -10.86
C GLY A 654 11.73 -3.62 -11.48
N ALA A 655 11.61 -3.58 -12.81
CA ALA A 655 10.60 -4.35 -13.54
C ALA A 655 10.98 -5.85 -13.48
N GLY A 656 11.00 -6.40 -12.26
CA GLY A 656 11.40 -7.76 -11.94
C GLY A 656 10.57 -8.80 -12.70
N THR A 657 10.90 -10.08 -12.51
CA THR A 657 10.10 -11.17 -13.07
C THR A 657 8.67 -11.13 -12.54
N ASP A 658 7.70 -11.52 -13.35
CA ASP A 658 6.28 -11.57 -12.96
C ASP A 658 6.08 -12.29 -11.61
N VAL A 659 6.87 -13.32 -11.33
CA VAL A 659 6.83 -14.07 -10.05
C VAL A 659 7.25 -13.20 -8.86
N ALA A 660 8.26 -12.33 -9.00
CA ALA A 660 8.67 -11.43 -7.93
C ALA A 660 7.61 -10.34 -7.70
N ILE A 661 7.06 -9.81 -8.81
CA ILE A 661 5.96 -8.85 -8.76
C ILE A 661 4.77 -9.47 -8.03
N ASP A 662 4.37 -10.70 -8.38
CA ASP A 662 3.22 -11.37 -7.76
C ASP A 662 3.41 -11.64 -6.26
N SER A 663 4.64 -11.97 -5.87
CA SER A 663 5.00 -12.32 -4.49
C SER A 663 5.22 -11.12 -3.56
N ALA A 664 5.42 -9.92 -4.09
CA ALA A 664 5.70 -8.73 -3.31
C ALA A 664 4.41 -7.98 -2.93
N ASP A 665 4.44 -7.25 -1.82
CA ASP A 665 3.39 -6.32 -1.39
C ASP A 665 3.54 -4.93 -2.04
N ILE A 666 4.78 -4.58 -2.40
CA ILE A 666 5.15 -3.30 -2.99
C ILE A 666 6.06 -3.55 -4.18
N VAL A 667 5.80 -2.85 -5.28
CA VAL A 667 6.62 -2.90 -6.49
C VAL A 667 7.26 -1.53 -6.72
N LEU A 668 8.58 -1.53 -6.84
CA LEU A 668 9.37 -0.36 -7.22
C LEU A 668 9.71 -0.48 -8.71
N MET A 669 9.17 0.40 -9.53
CA MET A 669 9.33 0.34 -10.99
C MET A 669 10.76 0.59 -11.43
N ASN A 670 11.49 1.43 -10.68
CA ASN A 670 12.89 1.69 -10.93
C ASN A 670 13.78 0.66 -10.24
N SER A 671 14.92 0.37 -10.84
CA SER A 671 15.90 -0.50 -10.21
C SER A 671 16.86 0.28 -9.28
N LYS A 672 16.32 1.24 -8.48
CA LYS A 672 17.09 2.08 -7.56
C LYS A 672 16.81 1.74 -6.11
N LEU A 673 17.89 1.56 -5.32
CA LEU A 673 17.75 1.30 -3.90
C LEU A 673 17.23 2.54 -3.13
N SER A 674 17.46 3.75 -3.64
CA SER A 674 16.91 5.00 -3.12
C SER A 674 15.38 5.03 -3.10
N ASP A 675 14.71 4.25 -3.96
CA ASP A 675 13.25 4.17 -3.97
C ASP A 675 12.69 3.39 -2.76
N VAL A 676 13.48 2.47 -2.18
CA VAL A 676 13.14 1.83 -0.89
C VAL A 676 13.09 2.89 0.22
N VAL A 677 14.03 3.82 0.22
CA VAL A 677 14.05 4.94 1.18
C VAL A 677 12.85 5.84 0.97
N SER A 678 12.56 6.19 -0.29
CA SER A 678 11.43 7.03 -0.69
C SER A 678 10.09 6.39 -0.33
N MET A 679 9.95 5.07 -0.52
CA MET A 679 8.80 4.26 -0.11
C MET A 679 8.53 4.38 1.39
N ILE A 680 9.56 4.21 2.22
CA ILE A 680 9.44 4.30 3.68
C ILE A 680 9.09 5.73 4.11
N ARG A 681 9.68 6.77 3.49
CA ARG A 681 9.33 8.17 3.76
C ARG A 681 7.88 8.48 3.40
N LEU A 682 7.44 8.01 2.24
CA LEU A 682 6.07 8.17 1.77
C LEU A 682 5.08 7.55 2.75
N SER A 683 5.34 6.32 3.16
CA SER A 683 4.50 5.60 4.12
C SER A 683 4.47 6.30 5.49
N LYS A 684 5.62 6.65 6.06
CA LYS A 684 5.70 7.43 7.33
C LYS A 684 4.97 8.77 7.23
N GLY A 685 5.12 9.45 6.09
CA GLY A 685 4.41 10.71 5.82
C GLY A 685 2.90 10.53 5.78
N THR A 686 2.42 9.48 5.11
CA THR A 686 0.99 9.13 5.03
C THR A 686 0.44 8.79 6.41
N LEU A 687 1.13 7.95 7.20
CA LEU A 687 0.74 7.62 8.56
C LEU A 687 0.65 8.86 9.45
N ARG A 688 1.64 9.75 9.36
CA ARG A 688 1.61 11.01 10.11
C ARG A 688 0.40 11.85 9.72
N ASN A 689 0.10 11.96 8.43
CA ASN A 689 -1.07 12.68 7.94
C ASN A 689 -2.37 12.06 8.46
N ILE A 690 -2.48 10.72 8.48
CA ILE A 690 -3.62 10.01 9.08
C ILE A 690 -3.77 10.36 10.56
N HIS A 691 -2.69 10.32 11.34
CA HIS A 691 -2.74 10.67 12.77
C HIS A 691 -3.14 12.13 12.99
N GLU A 692 -2.63 13.07 12.18
CA GLU A 692 -3.02 14.47 12.22
C GLU A 692 -4.51 14.65 11.90
N ASN A 693 -5.01 13.95 10.88
CA ASN A 693 -6.42 13.97 10.50
C ASN A 693 -7.33 13.41 11.61
N LEU A 694 -6.96 12.27 12.20
CA LEU A 694 -7.68 11.67 13.32
C LEU A 694 -7.67 12.58 14.54
N PHE A 695 -6.52 13.18 14.86
CA PHE A 695 -6.43 14.15 15.97
C PHE A 695 -7.42 15.30 15.77
N TRP A 696 -7.45 15.94 14.60
CA TRP A 696 -8.37 17.04 14.34
C TRP A 696 -9.83 16.58 14.38
N ALA A 697 -10.14 15.41 13.80
CA ALA A 697 -11.50 14.85 13.82
C ALA A 697 -12.04 14.62 15.24
N PHE A 698 -11.17 14.21 16.20
CA PHE A 698 -11.55 14.02 17.61
C PHE A 698 -11.50 15.32 18.40
N ALA A 699 -10.50 16.18 18.17
CA ALA A 699 -10.30 17.40 18.93
C ALA A 699 -11.50 18.36 18.82
N TYR A 700 -12.06 18.51 17.62
CA TYR A 700 -13.27 19.30 17.41
C TYR A 700 -14.44 18.78 18.26
N ASN A 701 -14.70 17.48 18.23
CA ASN A 701 -15.79 16.89 18.99
C ASN A 701 -15.57 16.98 20.51
N ALA A 702 -14.34 16.68 20.98
CA ALA A 702 -14.00 16.73 22.40
C ALA A 702 -14.14 18.14 22.99
N LEU A 703 -13.85 19.18 22.20
CA LEU A 703 -13.98 20.57 22.61
C LEU A 703 -15.42 21.07 22.55
N LEU A 704 -16.12 20.75 21.48
CA LEU A 704 -17.41 21.37 21.18
C LEU A 704 -18.61 20.66 21.81
N ILE A 705 -18.55 19.36 22.08
CA ILE A 705 -19.65 18.63 22.77
C ILE A 705 -19.93 19.21 24.18
N PRO A 706 -18.94 19.44 25.07
CA PRO A 706 -19.18 20.09 26.35
C PRO A 706 -19.77 21.51 26.23
N MET A 707 -19.33 22.27 25.21
CA MET A 707 -19.89 23.59 24.94
C MET A 707 -21.34 23.52 24.50
N ALA A 708 -21.66 22.59 23.57
CA ALA A 708 -23.04 22.35 23.11
C ALA A 708 -23.96 21.85 24.22
N ALA A 709 -23.43 21.01 25.12
CA ALA A 709 -24.15 20.54 26.31
C ALA A 709 -24.44 21.66 27.32
N GLY A 710 -23.88 22.87 27.16
CA GLY A 710 -24.11 24.00 28.08
C GLY A 710 -23.30 23.97 29.34
N LEU A 711 -22.19 23.19 29.40
CA LEU A 711 -21.31 23.12 30.57
C LEU A 711 -20.53 24.43 30.83
N TYR A 712 -20.46 25.31 29.83
CA TYR A 712 -19.83 26.64 29.92
C TYR A 712 -20.89 27.73 29.81
N PRO A 713 -21.35 28.31 30.95
CA PRO A 713 -22.47 29.26 30.98
C PRO A 713 -22.25 30.53 30.15
N SER A 714 -20.98 30.92 29.97
CA SER A 714 -20.60 32.13 29.19
C SER A 714 -20.63 31.93 27.67
N ILE A 715 -20.73 30.68 27.19
CA ILE A 715 -20.73 30.37 25.75
C ILE A 715 -22.02 29.63 25.43
N GLN A 716 -22.94 30.36 24.86
CA GLN A 716 -24.18 29.75 24.35
C GLN A 716 -23.99 29.28 22.91
N MET A 717 -23.97 27.95 22.74
CA MET A 717 -23.79 27.34 21.44
C MET A 717 -25.13 26.84 20.90
N ASN A 718 -25.59 27.48 19.83
CA ASN A 718 -26.81 27.12 19.16
C ASN A 718 -26.52 26.02 18.12
N PRO A 719 -27.48 25.14 17.75
CA PRO A 719 -27.29 24.05 16.77
C PRO A 719 -26.68 24.48 15.42
N MET A 720 -26.92 25.69 15.00
CA MET A 720 -26.41 26.29 13.77
C MET A 720 -24.87 26.38 13.79
N TRP A 721 -24.28 26.91 14.85
CA TRP A 721 -22.82 27.01 15.00
C TRP A 721 -22.18 25.62 15.08
N GLY A 722 -22.90 24.64 15.66
CA GLY A 722 -22.50 23.25 15.68
C GLY A 722 -22.37 22.68 14.26
N ALA A 723 -23.37 22.88 13.41
CA ALA A 723 -23.35 22.41 12.01
C ALA A 723 -22.24 23.10 11.18
N ALA A 724 -22.01 24.39 11.41
CA ALA A 724 -20.93 25.15 10.75
C ALA A 724 -19.54 24.63 11.15
N ALA A 725 -19.31 24.42 12.45
CA ALA A 725 -18.05 23.89 12.99
C ALA A 725 -17.73 22.49 12.44
N MET A 726 -18.73 21.63 12.31
CA MET A 726 -18.59 20.32 11.66
C MET A 726 -18.18 20.39 10.21
N SER A 727 -18.80 21.27 9.45
CA SER A 727 -18.43 21.45 8.04
C SER A 727 -16.97 21.90 7.92
N LEU A 728 -16.52 22.77 8.83
CA LEU A 728 -15.14 23.23 8.91
C LEU A 728 -14.18 22.09 9.32
N SER A 729 -14.58 21.19 10.23
CA SER A 729 -13.78 20.03 10.61
C SER A 729 -13.49 19.11 9.43
N SER A 730 -14.51 18.76 8.65
CA SER A 730 -14.36 17.94 7.43
C SER A 730 -13.47 18.61 6.39
N PHE A 731 -13.63 19.93 6.20
CA PHE A 731 -12.78 20.71 5.31
C PHE A 731 -11.31 20.70 5.76
N THR A 732 -11.05 20.88 7.06
CA THR A 732 -9.70 20.87 7.63
C THR A 732 -8.99 19.53 7.38
N VAL A 733 -9.67 18.40 7.60
CA VAL A 733 -9.14 17.06 7.35
C VAL A 733 -8.80 16.86 5.87
N CYS A 734 -9.69 17.25 4.97
CA CYS A 734 -9.46 17.14 3.52
C CYS A 734 -8.28 18.02 3.06
N MET A 735 -8.19 19.25 3.55
CA MET A 735 -7.09 20.16 3.22
C MET A 735 -5.75 19.66 3.75
N ASN A 736 -5.73 19.08 4.97
CA ASN A 736 -4.53 18.47 5.51
C ASN A 736 -4.07 17.27 4.68
N ALA A 737 -5.00 16.43 4.23
CA ALA A 737 -4.68 15.31 3.34
C ALA A 737 -4.14 15.79 1.98
N LEU A 738 -4.75 16.81 1.36
CA LEU A 738 -4.28 17.37 0.09
C LEU A 738 -2.91 18.06 0.21
N ARG A 739 -2.56 18.62 1.38
CA ARG A 739 -1.24 19.18 1.67
C ARG A 739 -0.13 18.14 1.47
N PHE A 740 -0.46 16.86 1.62
CA PHE A 740 0.48 15.76 1.43
C PHE A 740 1.04 15.68 0.00
N ASN A 741 0.31 16.14 -1.02
CA ASN A 741 0.82 16.26 -2.40
C ASN A 741 2.05 17.19 -2.53
N MET A 742 2.32 18.01 -1.53
CA MET A 742 3.50 18.90 -1.48
C MET A 742 4.69 18.24 -0.76
N LEU A 743 4.56 16.97 -0.32
CA LEU A 743 5.64 16.26 0.33
C LEU A 743 6.72 15.87 -0.70
N ASN A 744 7.95 16.32 -0.46
CA ASN A 744 9.10 15.82 -1.20
C ASN A 744 9.63 14.54 -0.52
N ILE A 745 9.41 13.39 -1.16
CA ILE A 745 9.82 12.07 -0.64
C ILE A 745 11.33 11.81 -0.80
N HIS A 746 12.02 12.60 -1.60
CA HIS A 746 13.46 12.48 -1.82
C HIS A 746 14.29 13.34 -0.84
N ASP A 747 13.65 14.21 -0.05
CA ASP A 747 14.34 15.10 0.90
C ASP A 747 14.67 14.38 2.21
N SER A 748 15.96 14.11 2.44
CA SER A 748 16.47 13.47 3.67
C SER A 748 16.52 14.38 4.90
N LYS A 749 16.42 15.72 4.74
CA LYS A 749 16.57 16.69 5.85
C LYS A 749 15.50 16.55 6.94
N LYS A 750 14.37 15.95 6.64
CA LYS A 750 13.25 15.74 7.56
C LYS A 750 13.21 14.36 8.21
N ASP A 751 14.18 13.52 7.90
CA ASP A 751 14.26 12.18 8.46
C ASP A 751 14.48 12.24 9.98
N ARG A 752 13.73 11.39 10.68
CA ARG A 752 13.86 11.23 12.13
C ARG A 752 14.05 9.76 12.46
N PRO A 753 14.97 9.44 13.38
CA PRO A 753 15.13 8.06 13.84
C PRO A 753 13.82 7.49 14.38
N ILE A 754 13.55 6.22 14.08
CA ILE A 754 12.39 5.52 14.63
C ILE A 754 12.50 5.40 16.15
N ARG A 755 11.36 5.56 16.85
CA ARG A 755 11.31 5.48 18.32
C ARG A 755 11.54 4.06 18.83
N HIS A 756 11.02 3.07 18.13
CA HIS A 756 11.14 1.65 18.46
C HIS A 756 12.09 0.99 17.47
N LYS A 757 13.37 0.92 17.83
CA LYS A 757 14.38 0.18 17.07
C LYS A 757 14.14 -1.32 17.18
N ALA A 758 14.67 -2.09 16.22
CA ALA A 758 14.71 -3.55 16.32
C ALA A 758 15.40 -3.96 17.62
N LYS A 759 14.94 -5.05 18.22
CA LYS A 759 15.61 -5.62 19.38
C LYS A 759 17.04 -6.00 18.98
N GLN A 760 18.02 -5.53 19.71
CA GLN A 760 19.39 -5.99 19.51
C GLN A 760 19.44 -7.51 19.74
N GLU A 761 20.22 -8.20 18.92
CA GLU A 761 20.62 -9.56 19.29
C GLU A 761 21.28 -9.45 20.65
N SER A 762 20.73 -10.11 21.64
CA SER A 762 21.41 -10.24 22.92
C SER A 762 22.76 -10.89 22.61
N GLU A 763 23.86 -10.28 22.98
CA GLU A 763 25.22 -10.86 22.86
C GLU A 763 25.35 -12.17 23.63
N GLY A 764 24.26 -12.77 24.10
CA GLY A 764 24.18 -14.02 24.87
C GLY A 764 23.51 -15.19 24.15
N GLU A 765 22.89 -15.03 22.97
CA GLU A 765 22.47 -16.18 22.14
C GLU A 765 23.59 -16.59 21.16
N LYS A 766 24.77 -16.93 21.68
CA LYS A 766 25.55 -17.99 21.06
C LYS A 766 24.66 -19.23 21.17
N GLU A 767 24.11 -19.68 20.04
CA GLU A 767 23.53 -21.01 19.95
C GLU A 767 24.60 -21.96 20.47
N MET A 768 24.48 -22.41 21.74
CA MET A 768 25.36 -23.41 22.28
C MET A 768 24.95 -24.71 21.65
N LYS A 769 25.78 -25.24 20.75
CA LYS A 769 25.59 -26.55 20.15
C LYS A 769 26.43 -27.54 20.87
N LYS A 770 25.83 -28.63 21.32
CA LYS A 770 26.52 -29.79 21.82
C LYS A 770 26.25 -30.99 20.94
N THR A 771 27.30 -31.73 20.60
CA THR A 771 27.17 -32.96 19.82
C THR A 771 27.30 -34.16 20.75
N MET A 772 26.24 -34.96 20.78
CA MET A 772 26.20 -36.19 21.59
C MET A 772 26.44 -37.41 20.69
N LYS A 773 27.23 -38.35 21.14
CA LYS A 773 27.42 -39.68 20.50
C LYS A 773 26.53 -40.68 21.23
N ILE A 774 25.63 -41.32 20.49
CA ILE A 774 24.56 -42.16 21.04
C ILE A 774 24.62 -43.53 20.36
N GLU A 775 24.74 -44.56 21.15
CA GLU A 775 24.69 -45.95 20.70
C GLU A 775 23.32 -46.57 20.98
N GLY A 776 22.89 -47.50 20.11
CA GLY A 776 21.64 -48.22 20.25
C GLY A 776 20.48 -47.73 19.41
N MET A 777 20.65 -46.64 18.65
CA MET A 777 19.64 -46.17 17.68
C MET A 777 19.71 -46.99 16.38
N MET A 778 18.65 -47.69 16.01
CA MET A 778 18.63 -48.57 14.83
C MET A 778 17.71 -48.11 13.72
N CYS A 779 16.87 -47.12 13.93
CA CYS A 779 15.87 -46.66 12.94
C CYS A 779 15.37 -45.24 13.20
N SER A 780 14.64 -44.68 12.24
CA SER A 780 14.02 -43.33 12.31
C SER A 780 13.04 -43.14 13.49
N HIS A 781 12.47 -44.24 14.03
CA HIS A 781 11.62 -44.14 15.22
C HIS A 781 12.47 -43.89 16.48
N CYS A 782 13.67 -44.44 16.56
CA CYS A 782 14.66 -44.18 17.62
C CYS A 782 15.08 -42.70 17.58
N GLU A 783 15.36 -42.14 16.37
CA GLU A 783 15.65 -40.72 16.21
C GLU A 783 14.55 -39.82 16.76
N ALA A 784 13.28 -40.09 16.38
CA ALA A 784 12.15 -39.34 16.86
C ALA A 784 11.96 -39.41 18.38
N SER A 785 12.27 -40.59 18.98
CA SER A 785 12.20 -40.78 20.43
C SER A 785 13.26 -39.97 21.17
N VAL A 786 14.51 -40.01 20.71
CA VAL A 786 15.63 -39.25 21.27
C VAL A 786 15.42 -37.75 21.06
N LYS A 787 15.02 -37.34 19.87
CA LYS A 787 14.72 -35.97 19.56
C LYS A 787 13.68 -35.39 20.51
N LYS A 788 12.57 -36.11 20.68
CA LYS A 788 11.48 -35.67 21.58
C LYS A 788 11.93 -35.60 23.04
N ALA A 789 12.81 -36.48 23.48
CA ALA A 789 13.35 -36.47 24.84
C ALA A 789 14.27 -35.26 25.08
N LEU A 790 15.10 -34.91 24.10
CA LEU A 790 16.02 -33.78 24.18
C LEU A 790 15.25 -32.43 24.07
N GLU A 791 14.30 -32.35 23.18
CA GLU A 791 13.48 -31.12 22.99
C GLU A 791 12.49 -30.86 24.15
N ALA A 792 12.24 -31.84 25.00
CA ALA A 792 11.44 -31.66 26.22
C ALA A 792 12.22 -31.01 27.38
N ILE A 793 13.53 -30.82 27.24
CA ILE A 793 14.38 -30.22 28.28
C ILE A 793 14.28 -28.70 28.19
N ASP A 794 14.00 -28.06 29.31
CA ASP A 794 13.95 -26.59 29.38
C ASP A 794 15.33 -25.97 29.09
N GLY A 795 15.43 -25.22 27.99
CA GLY A 795 16.65 -24.64 27.47
C GLY A 795 17.18 -25.29 26.19
N VAL A 796 16.61 -26.41 25.74
CA VAL A 796 16.85 -26.97 24.41
C VAL A 796 15.86 -26.39 23.41
N GLU A 797 16.35 -25.80 22.34
CA GLU A 797 15.53 -25.24 21.27
C GLU A 797 15.19 -26.24 20.16
N SER A 798 16.20 -27.07 19.80
CA SER A 798 16.04 -28.12 18.80
C SER A 798 17.10 -29.20 18.96
N ALA A 799 16.80 -30.42 18.50
CA ALA A 799 17.74 -31.52 18.41
C ALA A 799 17.66 -32.15 17.01
N GLU A 800 18.83 -32.26 16.37
CA GLU A 800 18.99 -32.99 15.11
C GLU A 800 19.64 -34.34 15.44
N VAL A 801 18.88 -35.43 15.27
CA VAL A 801 19.32 -36.79 15.64
C VAL A 801 19.45 -37.62 14.37
N SER A 802 20.56 -38.35 14.24
CA SER A 802 20.80 -39.28 13.15
C SER A 802 21.18 -40.65 13.67
N HIS A 803 20.39 -41.67 13.35
CA HIS A 803 20.70 -43.05 13.70
C HIS A 803 21.82 -43.62 12.82
N GLU A 804 21.97 -43.14 11.59
CA GLU A 804 23.06 -43.55 10.68
C GLU A 804 24.42 -43.06 11.15
N ALA A 805 24.47 -41.81 11.65
CA ALA A 805 25.69 -41.23 12.21
C ALA A 805 25.93 -41.58 13.69
N GLY A 806 24.93 -42.11 14.40
CA GLY A 806 25.00 -42.37 15.84
C GLY A 806 25.15 -41.06 16.65
N THR A 807 24.61 -39.93 16.18
CA THR A 807 24.84 -38.61 16.80
C THR A 807 23.54 -37.82 16.99
N ALA A 808 23.52 -36.98 18.02
CA ALA A 808 22.51 -35.93 18.19
C ALA A 808 23.20 -34.58 18.38
N ILE A 809 22.83 -33.57 17.55
CA ILE A 809 23.28 -32.20 17.69
C ILE A 809 22.16 -31.44 18.40
N VAL A 810 22.44 -30.94 19.60
CA VAL A 810 21.49 -30.24 20.46
C VAL A 810 21.80 -28.75 20.42
N THR A 811 20.85 -27.97 19.98
CA THR A 811 20.92 -26.49 19.99
C THR A 811 20.19 -25.98 21.23
N MET A 812 20.85 -25.16 22.02
CA MET A 812 20.35 -24.68 23.32
C MET A 812 20.34 -23.18 23.41
N SER A 813 19.29 -22.64 24.03
CA SER A 813 19.16 -21.21 24.34
C SER A 813 19.79 -20.80 25.67
N LYS A 814 20.01 -21.76 26.56
CA LYS A 814 20.74 -21.58 27.82
C LYS A 814 21.60 -22.79 28.06
N GLU A 815 22.65 -22.64 28.88
CA GLU A 815 23.56 -23.75 29.18
C GLU A 815 22.83 -24.86 29.93
N VAL A 816 22.73 -26.04 29.32
CA VAL A 816 22.21 -27.27 29.92
C VAL A 816 23.39 -28.19 30.25
N SER A 817 23.42 -28.70 31.47
CA SER A 817 24.49 -29.57 31.88
C SER A 817 24.53 -30.90 31.10
N ASN A 818 25.71 -31.40 30.85
CA ASN A 818 25.88 -32.67 30.12
C ASN A 818 25.13 -33.85 30.78
N ASP A 819 25.02 -33.84 32.10
CA ASP A 819 24.31 -34.88 32.86
C ASP A 819 22.80 -34.87 32.59
N VAL A 820 22.19 -33.71 32.42
CA VAL A 820 20.75 -33.57 32.11
C VAL A 820 20.47 -34.09 30.70
N LEU A 821 21.31 -33.73 29.72
CA LEU A 821 21.18 -34.19 28.33
C LEU A 821 21.37 -35.71 28.27
N LYS A 822 22.42 -36.23 28.97
CA LYS A 822 22.71 -37.65 29.04
C LYS A 822 21.56 -38.44 29.65
N ASN A 823 21.08 -38.03 30.81
CA ASN A 823 20.00 -38.72 31.52
C ASN A 823 18.68 -38.74 30.70
N ALA A 824 18.41 -37.71 29.91
CA ALA A 824 17.20 -37.68 29.09
C ALA A 824 17.23 -38.70 27.95
N VAL A 825 18.41 -38.95 27.38
CA VAL A 825 18.62 -39.97 26.33
C VAL A 825 18.65 -41.36 26.94
N GLU A 826 19.36 -41.56 28.06
CA GLU A 826 19.48 -42.84 28.76
C GLU A 826 18.14 -43.31 29.37
N ALA A 827 17.26 -42.37 29.74
CA ALA A 827 15.88 -42.67 30.14
C ALA A 827 15.01 -43.27 29.00
N LYS A 828 15.52 -43.29 27.78
CA LYS A 828 14.89 -43.93 26.61
C LYS A 828 15.59 -45.19 26.16
N ASP A 829 16.43 -45.76 27.03
CA ASP A 829 17.20 -47.01 26.82
C ASP A 829 18.27 -46.92 25.71
N TYR A 830 18.81 -45.70 25.47
CA TYR A 830 19.95 -45.48 24.57
C TYR A 830 21.19 -45.10 25.39
N ASN A 831 22.38 -45.50 24.94
CA ASN A 831 23.64 -45.25 25.64
C ASN A 831 24.37 -44.03 25.07
N VAL A 832 24.72 -43.02 25.90
CA VAL A 832 25.48 -41.84 25.49
C VAL A 832 26.96 -42.04 25.79
N THR A 833 27.78 -42.16 24.74
CA THR A 833 29.22 -42.47 24.84
C THR A 833 30.09 -41.20 24.90
N GLY A 834 29.61 -40.06 24.52
CA GLY A 834 30.34 -38.79 24.57
C GLY A 834 29.45 -37.58 24.30
N ILE A 835 29.81 -36.44 24.87
CA ILE A 835 29.18 -35.12 24.62
C ILE A 835 30.31 -34.13 24.44
N GLU A 836 30.35 -33.54 23.23
CA GLU A 836 31.34 -32.56 22.82
C GLU A 836 30.72 -31.17 22.61
#